data_a4c381174ebf5484643f8210b7f8457e
#
_entry.id   a4c381174ebf5484643f8210b7f8457e
#
_cell.length_a   1.000
_cell.length_b   1.000
_cell.length_c   1.000
_cell.angle_alpha   90.00
_cell.angle_beta   90.00
_cell.angle_gamma   90.00
#
_symmetry.space_group_name_H-M   'P 1'
#
loop_
_entity.id
_entity.type
_entity.pdbx_description
1 polymer ?
#
loop_
_entity_poly.entity_id
_entity_poly.type
_entity_poly.pdbx_seq_one_letter_code
_entity_poly.pdbx_strand_id
1 'polypeptide(L)'
;MLLLALLPMVSSADPQQGAIAQAAPQELKNLSLEELSQIDVTSPSKEPTPAFRSPVAIYVITGDDIRRSGVTTIPDALRLAPGVEVARIDGSKWSVGIRGFGTRLSRSVLVLIDGRTVYTPLFAGTYWEVQDTLLEDIDRIEVIRGPGGTIWGPNAVDGVINIITKSTKDTQGAFASAGGGNEEQGFANFRYGGDDGKGLTYRVYAKAYTRGPEYHFDHDNFDDWRGMQGGFRMDWTGGPRDQFTLQGDLYRQQDGEQVSLSTYVPPMNETVEGNAELSGGNALFRWKRTFSDGNDFQLQTYYDRTNRYEPNLGENRDTFDVDLLERTKISARQELLYGLGARTSDGRFIEVASGLVFDPLHRNDYLFSGFLEDDITLVDRKLLLTAGSKVLRTNYTGFNFEPSVRLMWTPNDKQTFWAAYTHALRTPSDAEEDFNLSSFIGTAPNGVQEFARFSPNPQFALEQLNGYEIGYRQLIGKNFYIDVATFFNHYHDLFSQDLAGPIFLESTLPFPVPVEPPVHILLPAQFRNDLYGFTTGGEIAPEWRPKDFLRLRASYSYLNMNLSKAPGTALGETPESVVGSSPRHEVTAESSFDISKKLQADLIYRYVSALPAGSAPAYSTGDVRIAWRFHPELEFSVAGQNLFQHYHVEYAADPGGPVAILRSVYASLAWRTK
;
A
#
# COMPACT_ATOMS: atom_id res chain seq x y z
N MET A 1 -30.07 6.43 28.16
CA MET A 1 -30.27 6.82 29.56
C MET A 1 -29.48 5.85 30.43
N LEU A 2 -28.37 6.21 30.87
CA LEU A 2 -27.69 6.37 32.15
C LEU A 2 -26.17 6.31 31.93
N LEU A 3 -25.57 7.50 31.94
CA LEU A 3 -24.16 7.70 32.19
C LEU A 3 -24.05 8.18 33.64
N LEU A 4 -23.27 7.56 34.45
CA LEU A 4 -22.89 8.12 35.74
C LEU A 4 -21.38 8.21 35.87
N ALA A 5 -20.97 9.43 36.16
CA ALA A 5 -19.61 9.89 36.40
C ALA A 5 -19.04 9.31 37.70
N LEU A 6 -17.75 9.05 37.70
CA LEU A 6 -16.93 8.92 38.90
C LEU A 6 -15.70 9.83 38.72
N LEU A 7 -15.69 10.93 39.43
CA LEU A 7 -14.52 11.77 39.68
C LEU A 7 -13.77 11.27 40.92
N PRO A 8 -12.45 11.12 40.91
CA PRO A 8 -11.67 11.08 42.15
C PRO A 8 -10.97 12.42 42.41
N MET A 9 -10.91 12.73 43.69
CA MET A 9 -10.34 13.93 44.30
C MET A 9 -8.84 14.05 44.07
N VAL A 10 -8.44 15.28 43.85
CA VAL A 10 -7.06 15.77 43.69
C VAL A 10 -6.32 15.75 45.04
N SER A 11 -5.14 15.12 45.05
CA SER A 11 -4.11 15.38 46.03
C SER A 11 -2.94 16.06 45.34
N SER A 12 -2.57 17.22 45.81
CA SER A 12 -1.47 18.04 45.31
C SER A 12 -0.12 17.53 45.83
N ALA A 13 0.80 17.21 44.93
CA ALA A 13 2.23 17.13 45.21
C ALA A 13 2.98 17.84 44.08
N ASP A 14 3.93 18.66 44.50
CA ASP A 14 4.77 19.60 43.74
C ASP A 14 5.61 18.91 42.65
N PRO A 15 5.84 19.52 41.49
CA PRO A 15 6.63 18.94 40.44
C PRO A 15 8.09 19.43 40.50
N GLN A 16 9.02 18.51 40.63
CA GLN A 16 10.39 18.78 40.18
C GLN A 16 10.57 18.27 38.75
N GLN A 17 10.89 19.21 37.91
CA GLN A 17 11.09 19.15 36.48
C GLN A 17 12.22 18.20 36.07
N GLY A 18 11.90 17.28 35.17
CA GLY A 18 12.83 16.79 34.17
C GLY A 18 12.23 17.09 32.80
N ALA A 19 12.42 18.27 32.29
CA ALA A 19 12.09 18.60 30.92
C ALA A 19 13.04 17.82 30.01
N ILE A 20 12.52 16.76 29.38
CA ILE A 20 13.14 16.21 28.18
C ILE A 20 12.89 17.25 27.09
N ALA A 21 13.93 18.00 26.76
CA ALA A 21 13.94 18.91 25.62
C ALA A 21 13.61 18.07 24.37
N GLN A 22 12.45 18.30 23.77
CA GLN A 22 12.18 17.88 22.39
C GLN A 22 13.27 18.54 21.53
N ALA A 23 14.21 17.73 21.04
CA ALA A 23 15.18 18.18 20.06
C ALA A 23 14.42 18.74 18.86
N ALA A 24 14.85 19.89 18.36
CA ALA A 24 14.37 20.43 17.10
C ALA A 24 14.47 19.36 16.01
N PRO A 25 13.56 19.33 15.01
CA PRO A 25 13.57 18.31 13.97
C PRO A 25 14.94 18.30 13.29
N GLN A 26 15.77 17.32 13.64
CA GLN A 26 17.00 17.07 12.90
C GLN A 26 16.57 16.49 11.56
N GLU A 27 16.98 17.14 10.47
CA GLU A 27 16.77 16.60 9.15
C GLU A 27 17.35 15.18 9.10
N LEU A 28 16.54 14.17 8.81
CA LEU A 28 16.90 12.73 8.83
C LEU A 28 18.18 12.42 8.04
N LYS A 29 18.53 13.25 7.06
CA LYS A 29 19.77 13.15 6.28
C LYS A 29 21.06 13.31 7.08
N ASN A 30 21.02 13.95 8.25
CA ASN A 30 22.19 14.23 9.09
C ASN A 30 22.35 13.19 10.21
N LEU A 31 21.43 12.22 10.32
CA LEU A 31 21.50 11.20 11.36
C LEU A 31 22.59 10.17 11.06
N SER A 32 23.31 9.74 12.07
CA SER A 32 24.18 8.56 11.99
C SER A 32 23.35 7.28 11.78
N LEU A 33 23.97 6.16 11.42
CA LEU A 33 23.26 4.87 11.35
C LEU A 33 22.70 4.44 12.70
N GLU A 34 23.35 4.84 13.79
CA GLU A 34 22.86 4.61 15.15
C GLU A 34 21.56 5.39 15.40
N GLU A 35 21.49 6.66 15.00
CA GLU A 35 20.28 7.48 15.08
C GLU A 35 19.19 7.01 14.11
N LEU A 36 19.55 6.58 12.89
CA LEU A 36 18.59 6.00 11.93
C LEU A 36 17.97 4.68 12.43
N SER A 37 18.77 3.85 13.13
CA SER A 37 18.24 2.62 13.75
C SER A 37 17.26 2.92 14.89
N GLN A 38 17.27 4.14 15.42
CA GLN A 38 16.36 4.63 16.44
C GLN A 38 15.17 5.43 15.87
N ILE A 39 14.98 5.45 14.52
CA ILE A 39 13.78 6.05 13.95
C ILE A 39 12.56 5.34 14.53
N ASP A 40 11.67 6.13 15.11
CA ASP A 40 10.41 5.63 15.62
C ASP A 40 9.49 5.26 14.47
N VAL A 41 9.02 4.02 14.51
CA VAL A 41 8.00 3.48 13.61
C VAL A 41 6.70 3.27 14.38
N THR A 42 5.58 3.44 13.72
CA THR A 42 4.25 3.33 14.34
C THR A 42 3.47 2.12 13.86
N SER A 43 3.84 1.56 12.71
CA SER A 43 3.08 0.46 12.10
C SER A 43 3.11 -0.85 12.89
N PRO A 44 4.18 -1.22 13.63
CA PRO A 44 4.20 -2.46 14.40
C PRO A 44 3.28 -2.50 15.62
N SER A 45 2.97 -1.32 16.21
CA SER A 45 2.28 -1.22 17.51
C SER A 45 1.28 -0.06 17.60
N LYS A 46 1.01 0.65 16.48
CA LYS A 46 0.28 1.94 16.43
C LYS A 46 0.88 3.04 17.33
N GLU A 47 2.08 2.83 17.89
CA GLU A 47 2.82 3.75 18.75
C GLU A 47 4.27 3.88 18.35
N PRO A 48 4.91 5.04 18.57
CA PRO A 48 6.32 5.24 18.25
C PRO A 48 7.22 4.24 18.99
N THR A 49 7.88 3.37 18.24
CA THR A 49 8.82 2.36 18.73
C THR A 49 10.04 2.35 17.82
N PRO A 50 11.29 2.32 18.34
CA PRO A 50 12.47 2.26 17.49
C PRO A 50 12.40 1.06 16.52
N ALA A 51 12.61 1.30 15.22
CA ALA A 51 12.57 0.27 14.18
C ALA A 51 13.51 -0.91 14.50
N PHE A 52 14.66 -0.60 15.11
CA PHE A 52 15.63 -1.59 15.56
C PHE A 52 15.07 -2.56 16.62
N ARG A 53 14.12 -2.09 17.44
CA ARG A 53 13.49 -2.85 18.54
C ARG A 53 12.07 -3.30 18.22
N SER A 54 11.74 -3.44 16.96
CA SER A 54 10.42 -3.94 16.51
C SER A 54 10.50 -5.42 16.16
N PRO A 55 9.65 -6.29 16.75
CA PRO A 55 9.67 -7.74 16.49
C PRO A 55 8.91 -8.12 15.20
N VAL A 56 9.16 -7.39 14.11
CA VAL A 56 8.59 -7.60 12.77
C VAL A 56 9.60 -7.23 11.68
N ALA A 57 9.44 -7.77 10.47
CA ALA A 57 10.24 -7.36 9.31
C ALA A 57 9.74 -5.99 8.82
N ILE A 58 10.32 -4.89 9.31
CA ILE A 58 9.96 -3.53 8.91
C ILE A 58 11.09 -2.84 8.14
N TYR A 59 10.72 -2.09 7.11
CA TYR A 59 11.62 -1.20 6.38
C TYR A 59 11.03 0.20 6.31
N VAL A 60 11.90 1.22 6.43
CA VAL A 60 11.50 2.63 6.41
C VAL A 60 12.11 3.31 5.19
N ILE A 61 11.27 3.81 4.30
CA ILE A 61 11.66 4.70 3.21
C ILE A 61 11.42 6.12 3.71
N THR A 62 12.49 6.89 3.91
CA THR A 62 12.38 8.28 4.41
C THR A 62 11.97 9.24 3.30
N GLY A 63 11.42 10.40 3.65
CA GLY A 63 11.14 11.46 2.68
C GLY A 63 12.40 11.95 1.93
N ASP A 64 13.60 11.83 2.54
CA ASP A 64 14.87 12.12 1.84
C ASP A 64 15.20 11.01 0.83
N ASP A 65 14.93 9.75 1.12
CA ASP A 65 15.10 8.64 0.16
C ASP A 65 14.19 8.82 -1.05
N ILE A 66 12.91 9.17 -0.83
CA ILE A 66 11.96 9.49 -1.91
C ILE A 66 12.47 10.64 -2.77
N ARG A 67 12.89 11.74 -2.16
CA ARG A 67 13.43 12.89 -2.88
C ARG A 67 14.69 12.54 -3.69
N ARG A 68 15.61 11.75 -3.12
CA ARG A 68 16.88 11.37 -3.73
C ARG A 68 16.73 10.31 -4.83
N SER A 69 15.70 9.48 -4.77
CA SER A 69 15.44 8.49 -5.82
C SER A 69 14.98 9.13 -7.14
N GLY A 70 14.39 10.32 -7.08
CA GLY A 70 13.83 10.98 -8.26
C GLY A 70 12.53 10.34 -8.78
N VAL A 71 11.84 9.54 -7.95
CA VAL A 71 10.52 9.00 -8.31
C VAL A 71 9.45 10.08 -8.22
N THR A 72 8.38 9.93 -8.97
CA THR A 72 7.29 10.90 -9.10
C THR A 72 5.95 10.36 -8.59
N THR A 73 5.91 9.06 -8.22
CA THR A 73 4.73 8.38 -7.69
C THR A 73 5.05 7.63 -6.39
N ILE A 74 4.01 7.35 -5.60
CA ILE A 74 4.15 6.55 -4.37
C ILE A 74 4.51 5.09 -4.70
N PRO A 75 3.87 4.40 -5.68
CA PRO A 75 4.25 3.03 -6.01
C PRO A 75 5.72 2.91 -6.42
N ASP A 76 6.26 3.83 -7.20
CA ASP A 76 7.67 3.79 -7.58
C ASP A 76 8.63 4.00 -6.39
N ALA A 77 8.20 4.76 -5.35
CA ALA A 77 8.98 4.87 -4.12
C ALA A 77 9.07 3.54 -3.36
N LEU A 78 8.06 2.68 -3.46
CA LEU A 78 8.05 1.37 -2.81
C LEU A 78 9.12 0.41 -3.35
N ARG A 79 9.62 0.63 -4.58
CA ARG A 79 10.74 -0.12 -5.17
C ARG A 79 12.05 -0.05 -4.36
N LEU A 80 12.15 0.90 -3.42
CA LEU A 80 13.29 1.04 -2.50
C LEU A 80 13.25 0.06 -1.34
N ALA A 81 12.08 -0.58 -1.07
CA ALA A 81 11.93 -1.51 0.04
C ALA A 81 12.24 -2.95 -0.40
N PRO A 82 13.06 -3.71 0.35
CA PRO A 82 13.31 -5.13 0.05
C PRO A 82 12.02 -5.95 0.17
N GLY A 83 11.84 -6.94 -0.71
CA GLY A 83 10.68 -7.86 -0.68
C GLY A 83 9.35 -7.22 -1.07
N VAL A 84 9.38 -6.01 -1.63
CA VAL A 84 8.24 -5.33 -2.23
C VAL A 84 8.41 -5.37 -3.74
N GLU A 85 7.63 -6.22 -4.38
CA GLU A 85 7.49 -6.28 -5.82
C GLU A 85 6.66 -5.09 -6.30
N VAL A 86 7.18 -4.32 -7.22
CA VAL A 86 6.44 -3.25 -7.90
C VAL A 86 6.65 -3.40 -9.39
N ALA A 87 5.57 -3.70 -10.10
CA ALA A 87 5.58 -3.79 -11.55
C ALA A 87 4.56 -2.80 -12.13
N ARG A 88 4.97 -2.02 -13.12
CA ARG A 88 4.11 -1.10 -13.83
C ARG A 88 3.35 -1.85 -14.93
N ILE A 89 2.05 -1.72 -14.95
CA ILE A 89 1.16 -2.43 -15.89
C ILE A 89 0.98 -1.59 -17.15
N ASP A 90 0.66 -0.31 -16.98
CA ASP A 90 0.53 0.70 -18.03
C ASP A 90 0.94 2.09 -17.48
N GLY A 91 0.62 3.16 -18.16
CA GLY A 91 0.96 4.53 -17.79
C GLY A 91 0.51 4.92 -16.37
N SER A 92 -0.65 4.44 -15.92
CA SER A 92 -1.26 4.83 -14.64
C SER A 92 -1.45 3.71 -13.63
N LYS A 93 -1.19 2.43 -14.00
CA LYS A 93 -1.51 1.27 -13.16
C LYS A 93 -0.26 0.52 -12.71
N TRP A 94 -0.28 0.04 -11.47
CA TRP A 94 0.80 -0.75 -10.85
C TRP A 94 0.27 -2.03 -10.24
N SER A 95 1.08 -3.08 -10.33
CA SER A 95 0.99 -4.26 -9.48
C SER A 95 1.96 -4.08 -8.32
N VAL A 96 1.46 -4.17 -7.08
CA VAL A 96 2.30 -4.10 -5.89
C VAL A 96 2.05 -5.36 -5.05
N GLY A 97 3.11 -6.11 -4.75
CA GLY A 97 3.08 -7.30 -3.92
C GLY A 97 4.11 -7.23 -2.80
N ILE A 98 3.88 -7.98 -1.74
CA ILE A 98 4.86 -8.21 -0.67
C ILE A 98 4.98 -9.71 -0.51
N ARG A 99 6.20 -10.27 -0.74
CA ARG A 99 6.44 -11.72 -0.65
C ARG A 99 5.55 -12.56 -1.59
N GLY A 100 5.24 -12.00 -2.77
CA GLY A 100 4.42 -12.60 -3.80
C GLY A 100 3.00 -12.03 -3.88
N PHE A 101 2.18 -12.68 -4.70
CA PHE A 101 0.77 -12.31 -4.96
C PHE A 101 0.58 -10.89 -5.48
N GLY A 102 1.58 -10.33 -6.16
CA GLY A 102 1.48 -9.06 -6.85
C GLY A 102 0.38 -9.09 -7.91
N THR A 103 -0.58 -8.15 -7.80
CA THR A 103 -1.66 -7.95 -8.75
C THR A 103 -1.95 -6.45 -8.87
N ARG A 104 -2.69 -6.03 -9.90
CA ARG A 104 -3.09 -4.62 -10.07
C ARG A 104 -3.65 -4.00 -8.79
N LEU A 105 -4.40 -4.73 -8.00
CA LEU A 105 -5.08 -4.20 -6.83
C LEU A 105 -4.42 -4.56 -5.49
N SER A 106 -3.36 -5.38 -5.48
CA SER A 106 -2.60 -5.71 -4.25
C SER A 106 -3.47 -6.33 -3.16
N ARG A 107 -4.25 -7.36 -3.47
CA ARG A 107 -5.32 -7.92 -2.62
C ARG A 107 -4.92 -8.29 -1.18
N SER A 108 -3.68 -8.71 -0.98
CA SER A 108 -3.17 -9.19 0.33
C SER A 108 -2.31 -8.16 1.08
N VAL A 109 -2.22 -6.93 0.57
CA VAL A 109 -1.44 -5.83 1.16
C VAL A 109 -2.38 -4.72 1.63
N LEU A 110 -2.35 -4.40 2.91
CA LEU A 110 -3.11 -3.28 3.45
C LEU A 110 -2.32 -1.98 3.30
N VAL A 111 -2.92 -0.99 2.65
CA VAL A 111 -2.31 0.33 2.43
C VAL A 111 -3.03 1.40 3.23
N LEU A 112 -2.24 2.26 3.90
CA LEU A 112 -2.75 3.35 4.72
C LEU A 112 -2.03 4.67 4.35
N ILE A 113 -2.76 5.78 4.42
CA ILE A 113 -2.23 7.14 4.37
C ILE A 113 -2.65 7.85 5.64
N ASP A 114 -1.69 8.21 6.50
CA ASP A 114 -1.92 8.79 7.84
C ASP A 114 -2.94 7.99 8.69
N GLY A 115 -2.94 6.65 8.55
CA GLY A 115 -3.85 5.75 9.25
C GLY A 115 -5.25 5.61 8.62
N ARG A 116 -5.57 6.33 7.55
CA ARG A 116 -6.76 6.09 6.73
C ARG A 116 -6.48 4.93 5.79
N THR A 117 -7.30 3.89 5.85
CA THR A 117 -7.23 2.77 4.91
C THR A 117 -7.67 3.22 3.52
N VAL A 118 -6.87 2.93 2.51
CA VAL A 118 -7.18 3.22 1.09
C VAL A 118 -7.54 1.96 0.29
N TYR A 119 -7.75 0.86 0.99
CA TYR A 119 -8.20 -0.41 0.44
C TYR A 119 -9.68 -0.35 0.06
N THR A 120 -10.02 -0.68 -1.19
CA THR A 120 -11.41 -0.77 -1.67
C THR A 120 -11.97 -2.17 -1.47
N PRO A 121 -13.22 -2.32 -0.98
CA PRO A 121 -13.89 -3.61 -0.93
C PRO A 121 -14.40 -4.09 -2.30
N LEU A 122 -14.44 -3.26 -3.33
CA LEU A 122 -14.98 -3.63 -4.65
C LEU A 122 -14.26 -4.85 -5.25
N PHE A 123 -12.94 -4.77 -5.41
CA PHE A 123 -12.10 -5.85 -5.95
C PHE A 123 -11.03 -6.32 -4.97
N ALA A 124 -11.18 -5.99 -3.69
CA ALA A 124 -10.19 -6.29 -2.65
C ALA A 124 -8.79 -5.72 -2.99
N GLY A 125 -8.49 -4.47 -2.62
CA GLY A 125 -7.16 -3.92 -2.88
C GLY A 125 -7.09 -2.40 -2.96
N THR A 126 -6.06 -1.89 -3.61
CA THR A 126 -5.74 -0.45 -3.67
C THR A 126 -5.67 0.02 -5.11
N TYR A 127 -6.43 1.04 -5.46
CA TYR A 127 -6.31 1.77 -6.72
C TYR A 127 -5.15 2.77 -6.61
N TRP A 128 -3.95 2.34 -7.01
CA TRP A 128 -2.73 3.10 -6.84
C TRP A 128 -2.71 4.42 -7.61
N GLU A 129 -3.38 4.48 -8.74
CA GLU A 129 -3.43 5.66 -9.62
C GLU A 129 -4.01 6.90 -8.93
N VAL A 130 -4.91 6.70 -7.95
CA VAL A 130 -5.52 7.80 -7.18
C VAL A 130 -4.96 7.94 -5.76
N GLN A 131 -4.00 7.09 -5.36
CA GLN A 131 -3.32 7.25 -4.08
C GLN A 131 -2.09 8.13 -4.24
N ASP A 132 -2.29 9.41 -4.02
CA ASP A 132 -1.24 10.42 -4.21
C ASP A 132 -1.27 11.46 -3.08
N THR A 133 -0.19 12.19 -2.94
CA THR A 133 -0.04 13.38 -2.11
C THR A 133 1.17 14.17 -2.62
N LEU A 134 1.47 15.31 -2.03
CA LEU A 134 2.73 16.00 -2.31
C LEU A 134 3.89 15.18 -1.73
N LEU A 135 4.73 14.57 -2.60
CA LEU A 135 5.80 13.66 -2.18
C LEU A 135 6.79 14.31 -1.19
N GLU A 136 7.03 15.60 -1.32
CA GLU A 136 7.85 16.38 -0.39
C GLU A 136 7.24 16.49 1.02
N ASP A 137 5.95 16.24 1.16
CA ASP A 137 5.24 16.23 2.43
C ASP A 137 5.17 14.84 3.08
N ILE A 138 5.63 13.80 2.39
CA ILE A 138 5.82 12.49 3.00
C ILE A 138 7.01 12.57 3.97
N ASP A 139 6.79 12.20 5.23
CA ASP A 139 7.84 12.04 6.22
C ASP A 139 8.57 10.72 5.99
N ARG A 140 7.80 9.64 5.89
CA ARG A 140 8.28 8.30 5.62
C ARG A 140 7.18 7.37 5.13
N ILE A 141 7.59 6.26 4.53
CA ILE A 141 6.73 5.11 4.26
C ILE A 141 7.26 3.96 5.10
N GLU A 142 6.43 3.42 5.98
CA GLU A 142 6.73 2.23 6.77
C GLU A 142 6.15 1.01 6.05
N VAL A 143 7.02 0.04 5.74
CA VAL A 143 6.64 -1.20 5.06
C VAL A 143 6.87 -2.36 6.01
N ILE A 144 5.79 -2.95 6.54
CA ILE A 144 5.82 -4.23 7.23
C ILE A 144 5.73 -5.32 6.15
N ARG A 145 6.72 -6.20 6.13
CA ARG A 145 6.77 -7.36 5.22
C ARG A 145 6.41 -8.59 6.04
N GLY A 146 5.19 -9.07 5.85
CA GLY A 146 4.57 -10.15 6.60
C GLY A 146 3.27 -9.73 7.29
N PRO A 147 2.56 -10.70 7.91
CA PRO A 147 1.20 -10.49 8.36
C PRO A 147 1.09 -9.48 9.51
N GLY A 148 0.15 -8.54 9.35
CA GLY A 148 -0.16 -7.46 10.29
C GLY A 148 -1.56 -7.52 10.91
N GLY A 149 -2.29 -8.63 10.75
CA GLY A 149 -3.72 -8.74 11.06
C GLY A 149 -4.12 -8.33 12.47
N THR A 150 -3.38 -8.72 13.50
CA THR A 150 -3.70 -8.41 14.90
C THR A 150 -3.84 -6.91 15.18
N ILE A 151 -2.97 -6.09 14.63
CA ILE A 151 -2.99 -4.63 14.84
C ILE A 151 -3.90 -3.95 13.83
N TRP A 152 -3.73 -4.28 12.53
CA TRP A 152 -4.37 -3.56 11.43
C TRP A 152 -5.68 -4.20 10.99
N GLY A 153 -5.88 -5.49 11.28
CA GLY A 153 -7.08 -6.25 10.93
C GLY A 153 -7.00 -6.87 9.56
N PRO A 154 -8.16 -7.22 9.00
CA PRO A 154 -8.23 -8.01 7.79
C PRO A 154 -7.55 -7.30 6.61
N ASN A 155 -7.10 -8.10 5.64
CA ASN A 155 -6.41 -7.70 4.43
C ASN A 155 -4.93 -7.27 4.63
N ALA A 156 -4.42 -7.24 5.88
CA ALA A 156 -3.00 -7.14 6.20
C ALA A 156 -2.35 -8.54 6.20
N VAL A 157 -2.47 -9.27 5.08
CA VAL A 157 -2.09 -10.68 4.99
C VAL A 157 -0.59 -10.83 4.71
N ASP A 158 -0.11 -10.26 3.61
CA ASP A 158 1.31 -10.36 3.22
C ASP A 158 2.12 -9.14 3.66
N GLY A 159 1.43 -8.03 4.00
CA GLY A 159 2.10 -6.85 4.50
C GLY A 159 1.19 -5.65 4.75
N VAL A 160 1.84 -4.62 5.31
CA VAL A 160 1.22 -3.30 5.53
C VAL A 160 2.14 -2.22 4.99
N ILE A 161 1.59 -1.32 4.19
CA ILE A 161 2.26 -0.11 3.70
C ILE A 161 1.57 1.08 4.37
N ASN A 162 2.30 1.80 5.22
CA ASN A 162 1.78 2.97 5.93
C ASN A 162 2.54 4.22 5.50
N ILE A 163 1.88 5.07 4.74
CA ILE A 163 2.41 6.34 4.24
C ILE A 163 2.08 7.41 5.28
N ILE A 164 3.11 8.04 5.83
CA ILE A 164 2.98 9.01 6.92
C ILE A 164 3.45 10.36 6.41
N THR A 165 2.57 11.36 6.50
CA THR A 165 2.90 12.72 6.10
C THR A 165 3.51 13.50 7.26
N LYS A 166 4.38 14.47 6.93
CA LYS A 166 5.03 15.37 7.90
C LYS A 166 4.01 16.11 8.75
N SER A 167 4.37 16.41 9.98
CA SER A 167 3.61 17.33 10.80
C SER A 167 3.59 18.73 10.17
N THR A 168 2.58 19.53 10.49
CA THR A 168 2.50 20.89 9.97
C THR A 168 3.61 21.80 10.51
N LYS A 169 4.21 21.45 11.67
CA LYS A 169 5.40 22.15 12.21
C LYS A 169 6.63 22.01 11.33
N ASP A 170 6.75 20.88 10.60
CA ASP A 170 7.89 20.57 9.72
C ASP A 170 7.70 21.11 8.29
N THR A 171 6.55 21.73 8.04
CA THR A 171 6.16 22.21 6.69
C THR A 171 5.82 23.69 6.64
N GLN A 172 6.43 24.47 7.54
CA GLN A 172 6.23 25.91 7.61
C GLN A 172 6.86 26.64 6.41
N GLY A 173 6.33 27.84 6.10
CA GLY A 173 6.76 28.63 4.95
C GLY A 173 6.20 28.14 3.63
N ALA A 174 6.71 28.68 2.53
CA ALA A 174 6.28 28.35 1.20
C ALA A 174 7.23 27.34 0.52
N PHE A 175 6.63 26.43 -0.24
CA PHE A 175 7.31 25.52 -1.15
C PHE A 175 6.63 25.57 -2.50
N ALA A 176 7.42 25.61 -3.57
CA ALA A 176 6.93 25.42 -4.93
C ALA A 176 7.93 24.60 -5.73
N SER A 177 7.45 23.71 -6.60
CA SER A 177 8.28 23.03 -7.60
C SER A 177 7.55 22.91 -8.91
N ALA A 178 8.30 22.93 -10.00
CA ALA A 178 7.79 22.67 -11.34
C ALA A 178 8.87 21.98 -12.17
N GLY A 179 8.44 21.18 -13.13
CA GLY A 179 9.34 20.43 -13.97
C GLY A 179 8.64 19.76 -15.13
N GLY A 180 9.42 19.03 -15.92
CA GLY A 180 8.91 18.26 -17.04
C GLY A 180 10.03 17.52 -17.78
N GLY A 181 9.62 16.60 -18.62
CA GLY A 181 10.49 15.70 -19.36
C GLY A 181 9.76 14.99 -20.50
N ASN A 182 10.19 13.77 -20.80
CA ASN A 182 9.56 13.01 -21.89
C ASN A 182 8.32 12.24 -21.41
N GLU A 183 8.36 11.55 -20.27
CA GLU A 183 7.23 10.85 -19.65
C GLU A 183 6.49 11.79 -18.70
N GLU A 184 7.15 12.33 -17.69
CA GLU A 184 6.66 13.45 -16.89
C GLU A 184 6.58 14.70 -17.75
N GLN A 185 5.53 14.84 -18.59
CA GLN A 185 5.43 15.93 -19.55
C GLN A 185 5.37 17.31 -18.88
N GLY A 186 4.77 17.36 -17.68
CA GLY A 186 4.77 18.57 -16.88
C GLY A 186 4.12 18.38 -15.52
N PHE A 187 4.68 19.02 -14.50
CA PHE A 187 4.06 19.08 -13.18
C PHE A 187 4.31 20.42 -12.50
N ALA A 188 3.42 20.79 -11.62
CA ALA A 188 3.54 21.94 -10.73
C ALA A 188 2.98 21.62 -9.36
N ASN A 189 3.74 21.95 -8.32
CA ASN A 189 3.40 21.72 -6.93
C ASN A 189 3.53 23.02 -6.14
N PHE A 190 2.62 23.23 -5.21
CA PHE A 190 2.66 24.37 -4.30
C PHE A 190 2.22 23.95 -2.90
N ARG A 191 2.87 24.47 -1.87
CA ARG A 191 2.47 24.33 -0.47
C ARG A 191 2.75 25.62 0.28
N TYR A 192 1.89 25.96 1.23
CA TYR A 192 2.11 26.99 2.22
C TYR A 192 1.75 26.49 3.60
N GLY A 193 2.66 26.65 4.57
CA GLY A 193 2.45 26.37 5.98
C GLY A 193 2.58 27.60 6.84
N GLY A 194 1.76 27.69 7.89
CA GLY A 194 1.75 28.79 8.85
C GLY A 194 1.52 28.32 10.30
N ASP A 195 1.90 29.20 11.23
CA ASP A 195 1.75 29.04 12.68
C ASP A 195 1.00 30.26 13.24
N ASP A 196 -0.03 30.06 14.04
CA ASP A 196 -0.79 31.15 14.69
C ASP A 196 -0.12 31.69 15.95
N GLY A 197 1.00 31.08 16.39
CA GLY A 197 1.70 31.40 17.62
C GLY A 197 0.96 31.02 18.90
N LYS A 198 -0.18 30.30 18.81
CA LYS A 198 -1.02 29.87 19.92
C LYS A 198 -1.22 28.35 19.99
N GLY A 199 -0.42 27.60 19.21
CA GLY A 199 -0.42 26.15 19.19
C GLY A 199 -1.14 25.52 18.02
N LEU A 200 -1.70 26.29 17.08
CA LEU A 200 -2.24 25.80 15.81
C LEU A 200 -1.18 26.03 14.72
N THR A 201 -0.76 24.94 14.09
CA THR A 201 0.03 24.98 12.85
C THR A 201 -0.78 24.37 11.71
N TYR A 202 -0.60 24.87 10.49
CA TYR A 202 -1.36 24.39 9.33
C TYR A 202 -0.52 24.38 8.06
N ARG A 203 -0.97 23.61 7.08
CA ARG A 203 -0.52 23.68 5.70
C ARG A 203 -1.69 23.51 4.75
N VAL A 204 -1.54 24.11 3.57
CA VAL A 204 -2.38 23.85 2.40
C VAL A 204 -1.47 23.54 1.22
N TYR A 205 -1.91 22.68 0.31
CA TYR A 205 -1.14 22.34 -0.88
C TYR A 205 -2.04 22.18 -2.10
N ALA A 206 -1.42 22.31 -3.27
CA ALA A 206 -2.00 21.93 -4.56
C ALA A 206 -0.92 21.35 -5.46
N LYS A 207 -1.28 20.37 -6.26
CA LYS A 207 -0.44 19.76 -7.28
C LYS A 207 -1.24 19.50 -8.55
N ALA A 208 -0.57 19.56 -9.69
CA ALA A 208 -1.10 19.17 -10.98
C ALA A 208 0.01 18.53 -11.82
N TYR A 209 -0.35 17.56 -12.65
CA TYR A 209 0.59 16.87 -13.52
C TYR A 209 -0.08 16.38 -14.80
N THR A 210 0.74 16.16 -15.81
CA THR A 210 0.41 15.46 -17.04
C THR A 210 1.55 14.51 -17.39
N ARG A 211 1.24 13.27 -17.71
CA ARG A 211 2.17 12.19 -18.04
C ARG A 211 1.83 11.61 -19.39
N GLY A 212 2.87 11.30 -20.16
CA GLY A 212 2.74 10.67 -21.47
C GLY A 212 2.45 9.17 -21.34
N PRO A 213 2.07 8.56 -22.46
CA PRO A 213 1.85 7.13 -22.53
C PRO A 213 3.16 6.36 -22.48
N GLU A 214 3.08 5.10 -22.07
CA GLU A 214 4.15 4.12 -22.19
C GLU A 214 4.23 3.55 -23.61
N TYR A 215 5.14 2.61 -23.85
CA TYR A 215 5.32 2.02 -25.17
C TYR A 215 4.40 0.80 -25.38
N HIS A 216 3.51 0.88 -26.33
CA HIS A 216 2.65 -0.20 -26.78
C HIS A 216 3.18 -0.83 -28.07
N PHE A 217 3.20 -2.16 -28.15
CA PHE A 217 3.79 -2.88 -29.30
C PHE A 217 2.95 -2.76 -30.57
N ASP A 218 1.67 -2.44 -30.44
CA ASP A 218 0.75 -2.13 -31.54
C ASP A 218 0.80 -0.66 -31.99
N HIS A 219 1.57 0.17 -31.23
CA HIS A 219 1.70 1.62 -31.41
C HIS A 219 0.45 2.44 -31.07
N ASP A 220 -0.51 1.87 -30.34
CA ASP A 220 -1.63 2.61 -29.76
C ASP A 220 -1.19 3.28 -28.47
N ASN A 221 -1.21 4.61 -28.44
CA ASN A 221 -0.78 5.39 -27.29
C ASN A 221 -2.01 5.89 -26.52
N PHE A 222 -2.65 5.01 -25.76
CA PHE A 222 -3.93 5.33 -25.09
C PHE A 222 -3.76 5.70 -23.60
N ASP A 223 -2.67 5.33 -22.93
CA ASP A 223 -2.53 5.33 -21.48
C ASP A 223 -1.86 6.59 -20.89
N ASP A 224 -1.93 7.71 -21.60
CA ASP A 224 -1.59 9.01 -21.04
C ASP A 224 -2.55 9.40 -19.91
N TRP A 225 -2.05 10.12 -18.91
CA TRP A 225 -2.86 10.48 -17.75
C TRP A 225 -2.50 11.84 -17.17
N ARG A 226 -3.49 12.45 -16.54
CA ARG A 226 -3.34 13.78 -15.92
C ARG A 226 -4.20 13.90 -14.69
N GLY A 227 -3.72 14.65 -13.71
CA GLY A 227 -4.45 14.83 -12.47
C GLY A 227 -4.16 16.16 -11.80
N MET A 228 -5.07 16.52 -10.92
CA MET A 228 -4.91 17.60 -9.97
C MET A 228 -5.39 17.16 -8.59
N GLN A 229 -4.72 17.63 -7.56
CA GLN A 229 -5.06 17.36 -6.18
C GLN A 229 -4.76 18.58 -5.32
N GLY A 230 -5.56 18.80 -4.31
CA GLY A 230 -5.31 19.81 -3.29
C GLY A 230 -5.80 19.34 -1.94
N GLY A 231 -5.14 19.79 -0.90
CA GLY A 231 -5.47 19.36 0.44
C GLY A 231 -4.97 20.32 1.51
N PHE A 232 -5.32 19.97 2.74
CA PHE A 232 -4.92 20.73 3.93
C PHE A 232 -4.61 19.78 5.09
N ARG A 233 -3.82 20.27 6.02
CA ARG A 233 -3.63 19.67 7.34
C ARG A 233 -3.51 20.76 8.39
N MET A 234 -4.11 20.54 9.56
CA MET A 234 -4.05 21.37 10.74
C MET A 234 -3.68 20.49 11.92
N ASP A 235 -2.64 20.85 12.64
CA ASP A 235 -2.24 20.21 13.89
C ASP A 235 -2.35 21.25 15.01
N TRP A 236 -3.12 20.93 16.04
CA TRP A 236 -3.37 21.82 17.16
C TRP A 236 -3.06 21.14 18.50
N THR A 237 -2.25 21.84 19.33
CA THR A 237 -1.95 21.44 20.70
C THR A 237 -2.89 22.18 21.64
N GLY A 238 -3.99 21.52 22.07
CA GLY A 238 -5.03 22.10 22.93
C GLY A 238 -4.65 22.15 24.42
N GLY A 239 -3.36 22.08 24.72
CA GLY A 239 -2.80 22.04 26.08
C GLY A 239 -1.72 20.96 26.21
N PRO A 240 -1.21 20.69 27.43
CA PRO A 240 -0.08 19.78 27.61
C PRO A 240 -0.43 18.29 27.36
N ARG A 241 -1.70 17.95 27.20
CA ARG A 241 -2.18 16.57 27.12
C ARG A 241 -2.92 16.25 25.83
N ASP A 242 -3.45 17.25 25.14
CA ASP A 242 -4.36 17.06 24.00
C ASP A 242 -3.69 17.52 22.70
N GLN A 243 -3.70 16.66 21.71
CA GLN A 243 -3.27 16.92 20.35
C GLN A 243 -4.40 16.59 19.38
N PHE A 244 -4.65 17.49 18.45
CA PHE A 244 -5.67 17.33 17.42
C PHE A 244 -5.04 17.46 16.04
N THR A 245 -5.48 16.61 15.13
CA THR A 245 -5.17 16.71 13.70
C THR A 245 -6.46 16.73 12.93
N LEU A 246 -6.60 17.65 11.99
CA LEU A 246 -7.65 17.68 10.99
C LEU A 246 -6.98 17.82 9.61
N GLN A 247 -7.28 16.91 8.71
CA GLN A 247 -6.72 16.94 7.36
C GLN A 247 -7.72 16.43 6.33
N GLY A 248 -7.49 16.75 5.06
CA GLY A 248 -8.30 16.25 3.96
C GLY A 248 -7.75 16.64 2.60
N ASP A 249 -8.13 15.87 1.60
CA ASP A 249 -7.71 16.01 0.22
C ASP A 249 -8.91 15.91 -0.72
N LEU A 250 -8.81 16.60 -1.85
CA LEU A 250 -9.70 16.46 -3.00
C LEU A 250 -8.87 16.21 -4.24
N TYR A 251 -9.29 15.29 -5.09
CA TYR A 251 -8.61 15.02 -6.35
C TYR A 251 -9.58 14.88 -7.53
N ARG A 252 -9.06 15.17 -8.70
CA ARG A 252 -9.66 14.84 -9.99
C ARG A 252 -8.57 14.39 -10.94
N GLN A 253 -8.83 13.29 -11.65
CA GLN A 253 -7.87 12.65 -12.53
C GLN A 253 -8.58 12.08 -13.75
N GLN A 254 -7.88 12.00 -14.86
CA GLN A 254 -8.31 11.38 -16.09
C GLN A 254 -7.17 10.49 -16.59
N ASP A 255 -7.46 9.21 -16.75
CA ASP A 255 -6.51 8.20 -17.19
C ASP A 255 -6.99 7.60 -18.51
N GLY A 256 -6.14 7.54 -19.49
CA GLY A 256 -6.41 6.82 -20.71
C GLY A 256 -6.45 5.32 -20.47
N GLU A 257 -7.43 4.65 -21.03
CA GLU A 257 -7.67 3.22 -20.85
C GLU A 257 -8.06 2.53 -22.14
N GLN A 258 -7.63 1.29 -22.28
CA GLN A 258 -8.11 0.37 -23.29
C GLN A 258 -8.75 -0.83 -22.57
N VAL A 259 -10.00 -1.14 -22.90
CA VAL A 259 -10.74 -2.25 -22.31
C VAL A 259 -11.28 -3.16 -23.38
N SER A 260 -11.29 -4.46 -23.11
CA SER A 260 -11.93 -5.45 -23.96
C SER A 260 -13.36 -5.69 -23.47
N LEU A 261 -14.33 -5.35 -24.29
CA LEU A 261 -15.74 -5.57 -24.00
C LEU A 261 -16.23 -6.81 -24.74
N SER A 262 -16.77 -7.77 -24.01
CA SER A 262 -17.42 -8.94 -24.62
C SER A 262 -18.88 -8.61 -24.94
N THR A 263 -19.25 -8.83 -26.18
CA THR A 263 -20.63 -8.66 -26.68
C THR A 263 -21.16 -9.98 -27.15
N TYR A 264 -22.48 -10.16 -27.11
CA TYR A 264 -23.15 -11.39 -27.60
C TYR A 264 -23.49 -11.33 -29.10
N VAL A 265 -23.16 -10.24 -29.75
CA VAL A 265 -23.35 -10.03 -31.21
C VAL A 265 -22.00 -9.65 -31.84
N PRO A 266 -21.74 -10.00 -33.11
CA PRO A 266 -20.47 -9.65 -33.75
C PRO A 266 -20.21 -8.13 -33.79
N PRO A 267 -18.91 -7.72 -33.55
CA PRO A 267 -17.81 -8.58 -33.13
C PRO A 267 -17.97 -9.01 -31.68
N MET A 268 -17.69 -10.28 -31.37
CA MET A 268 -17.91 -10.85 -30.01
C MET A 268 -17.00 -10.23 -28.93
N ASN A 269 -15.86 -9.71 -29.33
CA ASN A 269 -15.01 -8.85 -28.52
C ASN A 269 -14.77 -7.55 -29.26
N GLU A 270 -14.87 -6.45 -28.54
CA GLU A 270 -14.58 -5.12 -29.02
C GLU A 270 -13.55 -4.48 -28.08
N THR A 271 -12.43 -4.03 -28.64
CA THR A 271 -11.47 -3.22 -27.90
C THR A 271 -11.92 -1.77 -27.98
N VAL A 272 -12.19 -1.17 -26.83
CA VAL A 272 -12.62 0.21 -26.70
C VAL A 272 -11.56 1.02 -26.00
N GLU A 273 -11.14 2.10 -26.63
CA GLU A 273 -10.32 3.12 -26.00
C GLU A 273 -11.22 4.21 -25.40
N GLY A 274 -10.86 4.65 -24.21
CA GLY A 274 -11.63 5.66 -23.48
C GLY A 274 -10.82 6.27 -22.36
N ASN A 275 -11.50 7.01 -21.51
CA ASN A 275 -10.87 7.58 -20.32
C ASN A 275 -11.59 7.09 -19.07
N ALA A 276 -10.82 6.75 -18.04
CA ALA A 276 -11.32 6.69 -16.68
C ALA A 276 -11.39 8.10 -16.11
N GLU A 277 -12.59 8.52 -15.72
CA GLU A 277 -12.83 9.78 -15.02
C GLU A 277 -12.91 9.49 -13.52
N LEU A 278 -11.86 9.91 -12.79
CA LEU A 278 -11.66 9.59 -11.39
C LEU A 278 -11.73 10.87 -10.56
N SER A 279 -12.52 10.84 -9.48
CA SER A 279 -12.57 11.97 -8.54
C SER A 279 -12.93 11.48 -7.15
N GLY A 280 -12.53 12.24 -6.14
CA GLY A 280 -12.83 11.87 -4.78
C GLY A 280 -12.25 12.86 -3.78
N GLY A 281 -12.33 12.47 -2.53
CA GLY A 281 -11.76 13.25 -1.45
C GLY A 281 -12.02 12.63 -0.10
N ASN A 282 -11.29 13.11 0.88
CA ASN A 282 -11.39 12.61 2.24
C ASN A 282 -11.29 13.73 3.27
N ALA A 283 -11.75 13.44 4.47
CA ALA A 283 -11.52 14.24 5.66
C ALA A 283 -11.23 13.31 6.84
N LEU A 284 -10.15 13.56 7.56
CA LEU A 284 -9.72 12.79 8.71
C LEU A 284 -9.58 13.71 9.92
N PHE A 285 -10.12 13.28 11.05
CA PHE A 285 -9.92 13.89 12.36
C PHE A 285 -9.25 12.89 13.29
N ARG A 286 -8.24 13.35 14.05
CA ARG A 286 -7.57 12.57 15.10
C ARG A 286 -7.46 13.40 16.36
N TRP A 287 -7.77 12.79 17.49
CA TRP A 287 -7.55 13.32 18.82
C TRP A 287 -6.71 12.32 19.61
N LYS A 288 -5.53 12.77 20.07
CA LYS A 288 -4.67 12.02 20.98
C LYS A 288 -4.63 12.74 22.32
N ARG A 289 -4.82 11.98 23.41
CA ARG A 289 -4.75 12.47 24.78
C ARG A 289 -3.82 11.60 25.61
N THR A 290 -2.83 12.24 26.24
CA THR A 290 -1.92 11.59 27.18
C THR A 290 -2.41 11.83 28.60
N PHE A 291 -2.77 10.76 29.34
CA PHE A 291 -3.28 10.86 30.71
C PHE A 291 -2.16 10.93 31.74
N SER A 292 -1.17 10.07 31.59
CA SER A 292 0.02 9.96 32.45
C SER A 292 1.15 9.34 31.68
N ASP A 293 2.32 9.18 32.27
CA ASP A 293 3.44 8.48 31.64
C ASP A 293 3.05 7.03 31.28
N GLY A 294 2.99 6.75 30.00
CA GLY A 294 2.66 5.45 29.43
C GLY A 294 1.17 5.13 29.29
N ASN A 295 0.30 6.08 29.57
CA ASN A 295 -1.14 5.93 29.29
C ASN A 295 -1.58 6.98 28.29
N ASP A 296 -2.13 6.56 27.17
CA ASP A 296 -2.70 7.44 26.17
C ASP A 296 -3.93 6.85 25.48
N PHE A 297 -4.75 7.74 24.97
CA PHE A 297 -5.96 7.47 24.24
C PHE A 297 -5.90 8.17 22.88
N GLN A 298 -6.34 7.48 21.83
CA GLN A 298 -6.51 8.07 20.52
C GLN A 298 -7.89 7.72 19.95
N LEU A 299 -8.57 8.74 19.46
CA LEU A 299 -9.73 8.62 18.59
C LEU A 299 -9.32 9.07 17.18
N GLN A 300 -9.56 8.24 16.19
CA GLN A 300 -9.47 8.62 14.78
C GLN A 300 -10.80 8.36 14.10
N THR A 301 -11.23 9.28 13.26
CA THR A 301 -12.36 9.08 12.37
C THR A 301 -12.08 9.70 11.01
N TYR A 302 -12.58 9.08 9.96
CA TYR A 302 -12.51 9.66 8.63
C TYR A 302 -13.75 9.35 7.80
N TYR A 303 -13.97 10.23 6.84
CA TYR A 303 -14.86 10.04 5.71
C TYR A 303 -14.05 10.04 4.42
N ASP A 304 -14.37 9.13 3.51
CA ASP A 304 -13.73 9.00 2.20
C ASP A 304 -14.80 8.84 1.12
N ARG A 305 -14.65 9.57 0.04
CA ARG A 305 -15.49 9.46 -1.15
C ARG A 305 -14.68 9.17 -2.39
N THR A 306 -15.08 8.13 -3.12
CA THR A 306 -14.52 7.75 -4.43
C THR A 306 -15.61 7.75 -5.48
N ASN A 307 -15.37 8.41 -6.62
CA ASN A 307 -16.17 8.30 -7.81
C ASN A 307 -15.27 7.83 -8.95
N ARG A 308 -15.67 6.78 -9.62
CA ARG A 308 -14.91 6.10 -10.66
C ARG A 308 -15.83 5.78 -11.83
N TYR A 309 -15.48 6.25 -13.03
CA TYR A 309 -16.21 5.99 -14.25
C TYR A 309 -15.23 5.55 -15.31
N GLU A 310 -15.19 4.25 -15.56
CA GLU A 310 -14.37 3.59 -16.57
C GLU A 310 -15.24 3.16 -17.77
N PRO A 311 -14.65 2.86 -18.93
CA PRO A 311 -15.43 2.41 -20.09
C PRO A 311 -16.26 1.14 -19.86
N ASN A 312 -15.89 0.31 -18.86
CA ASN A 312 -16.53 -0.95 -18.52
C ASN A 312 -17.23 -0.99 -17.16
N LEU A 313 -17.03 0.01 -16.30
CA LEU A 313 -17.54 0.02 -14.93
C LEU A 313 -17.70 1.44 -14.39
N GLY A 314 -18.79 1.68 -13.66
CA GLY A 314 -18.93 2.88 -12.82
C GLY A 314 -19.12 2.53 -11.34
N GLU A 315 -18.49 3.31 -10.45
CA GLU A 315 -18.66 3.18 -9.01
C GLU A 315 -18.69 4.54 -8.31
N ASN A 316 -19.62 4.68 -7.36
CA ASN A 316 -19.60 5.74 -6.34
C ASN A 316 -19.58 5.06 -4.98
N ARG A 317 -18.58 5.40 -4.15
CA ARG A 317 -18.40 4.81 -2.82
C ARG A 317 -18.20 5.86 -1.76
N ASP A 318 -18.92 5.69 -0.66
CA ASP A 318 -18.82 6.52 0.55
C ASP A 318 -18.37 5.62 1.71
N THR A 319 -17.26 5.93 2.35
CA THR A 319 -16.74 5.17 3.49
C THR A 319 -16.65 6.06 4.73
N PHE A 320 -17.13 5.57 5.85
CA PHE A 320 -16.99 6.18 7.17
C PHE A 320 -16.33 5.20 8.13
N ASP A 321 -15.32 5.67 8.88
CA ASP A 321 -14.53 4.85 9.80
C ASP A 321 -14.32 5.55 11.14
N VAL A 322 -14.36 4.78 12.22
CA VAL A 322 -14.01 5.21 13.57
C VAL A 322 -13.09 4.16 14.20
N ASP A 323 -11.96 4.58 14.70
CA ASP A 323 -10.97 3.75 15.41
C ASP A 323 -10.64 4.39 16.77
N LEU A 324 -10.81 3.61 17.83
CA LEU A 324 -10.48 3.95 19.20
C LEU A 324 -9.29 3.11 19.64
N LEU A 325 -8.29 3.73 20.22
CA LEU A 325 -7.09 3.10 20.70
C LEU A 325 -6.80 3.57 22.12
N GLU A 326 -6.47 2.66 23.01
CA GLU A 326 -5.99 2.98 24.35
C GLU A 326 -4.78 2.13 24.70
N ARG A 327 -3.82 2.81 25.30
CA ARG A 327 -2.59 2.21 25.80
C ARG A 327 -2.52 2.42 27.30
N THR A 328 -2.35 1.33 28.05
CA THR A 328 -2.36 1.36 29.51
C THR A 328 -1.18 0.56 30.07
N LYS A 329 -0.34 1.23 30.83
CA LYS A 329 0.75 0.61 31.56
C LYS A 329 0.20 -0.02 32.84
N ILE A 330 0.13 -1.35 32.88
CA ILE A 330 -0.38 -2.10 34.04
C ILE A 330 0.69 -2.22 35.12
N SER A 331 1.94 -2.42 34.72
CA SER A 331 3.08 -2.53 35.66
C SER A 331 4.37 -2.06 34.97
N ALA A 332 5.47 -2.08 35.70
CA ALA A 332 6.79 -1.79 35.13
C ALA A 332 7.23 -2.77 34.03
N ARG A 333 6.56 -3.92 33.90
CA ARG A 333 6.89 -5.00 32.96
C ARG A 333 5.76 -5.38 32.02
N GLN A 334 4.63 -4.68 32.09
CA GLN A 334 3.43 -5.08 31.33
C GLN A 334 2.69 -3.83 30.86
N GLU A 335 2.42 -3.78 29.57
CA GLU A 335 1.72 -2.74 28.89
C GLU A 335 0.66 -3.34 27.97
N LEU A 336 -0.59 -2.90 28.11
CA LEU A 336 -1.71 -3.29 27.27
C LEU A 336 -2.00 -2.23 26.23
N LEU A 337 -2.16 -2.68 24.99
CA LEU A 337 -2.70 -1.94 23.89
C LEU A 337 -4.02 -2.58 23.47
N TYR A 338 -5.12 -1.82 23.44
CA TYR A 338 -6.42 -2.32 23.02
C TYR A 338 -7.20 -1.26 22.25
N GLY A 339 -8.12 -1.71 21.42
CA GLY A 339 -8.89 -0.79 20.60
C GLY A 339 -10.17 -1.38 20.04
N LEU A 340 -11.03 -0.48 19.57
CA LEU A 340 -12.28 -0.81 18.91
C LEU A 340 -12.36 -0.05 17.59
N GLY A 341 -12.83 -0.72 16.54
CA GLY A 341 -13.00 -0.13 15.22
C GLY A 341 -14.38 -0.42 14.64
N ALA A 342 -14.91 0.55 13.91
CA ALA A 342 -16.14 0.41 13.15
C ALA A 342 -16.01 1.11 11.80
N ARG A 343 -16.28 0.40 10.70
CA ARG A 343 -16.29 0.93 9.34
C ARG A 343 -17.59 0.57 8.66
N THR A 344 -18.12 1.51 7.88
CA THR A 344 -19.18 1.25 6.91
C THR A 344 -18.78 1.83 5.57
N SER A 345 -19.09 1.10 4.49
CA SER A 345 -18.77 1.48 3.12
C SER A 345 -19.98 1.25 2.24
N ASP A 346 -20.57 2.32 1.71
CA ASP A 346 -21.74 2.33 0.83
C ASP A 346 -21.27 2.43 -0.62
N GLY A 347 -21.36 1.33 -1.38
CA GLY A 347 -20.98 1.21 -2.79
C GLY A 347 -22.20 1.20 -3.68
N ARG A 348 -22.18 2.00 -4.75
CA ARG A 348 -23.21 2.06 -5.81
C ARG A 348 -22.56 1.85 -7.15
N PHE A 349 -22.97 0.78 -7.82
CA PHE A 349 -22.43 0.40 -9.11
C PHE A 349 -23.30 0.97 -10.22
N ILE A 350 -22.66 1.38 -11.31
CA ILE A 350 -23.29 1.94 -12.48
C ILE A 350 -22.99 0.99 -13.63
N GLU A 351 -24.06 0.39 -14.17
CA GLU A 351 -23.96 -0.52 -15.30
C GLU A 351 -23.53 0.23 -16.56
N VAL A 352 -22.55 -0.34 -17.23
CA VAL A 352 -22.13 0.03 -18.56
C VAL A 352 -22.37 -1.20 -19.47
N ALA A 353 -22.60 -1.00 -20.75
CA ALA A 353 -22.88 -2.11 -21.69
C ALA A 353 -21.60 -2.94 -21.99
N SER A 354 -21.10 -3.67 -20.98
CA SER A 354 -19.79 -4.33 -20.99
C SER A 354 -19.83 -5.83 -20.71
N GLY A 355 -21.02 -6.42 -20.49
CA GLY A 355 -21.12 -7.80 -20.01
C GLY A 355 -20.74 -7.99 -18.53
N LEU A 356 -20.34 -6.92 -17.84
CA LEU A 356 -20.08 -6.86 -16.41
C LEU A 356 -21.28 -6.25 -15.69
N VAL A 357 -21.88 -7.00 -14.77
CA VAL A 357 -23.07 -6.59 -14.01
C VAL A 357 -22.90 -6.94 -12.55
N PHE A 358 -23.23 -6.02 -11.65
CA PHE A 358 -23.35 -6.27 -10.21
C PHE A 358 -24.80 -6.50 -9.81
N ASP A 359 -25.03 -7.49 -8.98
CA ASP A 359 -26.34 -7.76 -8.37
C ASP A 359 -26.17 -8.14 -6.90
N PRO A 360 -26.52 -7.22 -5.97
CA PRO A 360 -27.22 -5.94 -6.17
C PRO A 360 -26.33 -4.80 -6.69
N LEU A 361 -26.93 -3.78 -7.31
CA LEU A 361 -26.26 -2.53 -7.73
C LEU A 361 -25.90 -1.60 -6.58
N HIS A 362 -26.30 -1.93 -5.37
CA HIS A 362 -26.04 -1.14 -4.16
C HIS A 362 -25.72 -2.06 -3.01
N ARG A 363 -24.54 -1.89 -2.44
CA ARG A 363 -24.06 -2.68 -1.30
C ARG A 363 -23.57 -1.79 -0.17
N ASN A 364 -23.88 -2.19 1.04
CA ASN A 364 -23.35 -1.58 2.25
C ASN A 364 -22.53 -2.60 3.02
N ASP A 365 -21.22 -2.38 3.08
CA ASP A 365 -20.30 -3.22 3.78
C ASP A 365 -20.01 -2.67 5.16
N TYR A 366 -19.91 -3.54 6.15
CA TYR A 366 -19.51 -3.16 7.49
C TYR A 366 -18.39 -4.05 8.04
N LEU A 367 -17.54 -3.43 8.82
CA LEU A 367 -16.49 -4.10 9.59
C LEU A 367 -16.55 -3.57 11.02
N PHE A 368 -16.81 -4.45 11.98
CA PHE A 368 -16.60 -4.19 13.40
C PHE A 368 -15.41 -4.97 13.88
N SER A 369 -14.56 -4.35 14.70
CA SER A 369 -13.38 -5.02 15.23
C SER A 369 -13.06 -4.57 16.64
N GLY A 370 -12.43 -5.46 17.39
CA GLY A 370 -11.80 -5.16 18.66
C GLY A 370 -10.51 -5.94 18.79
N PHE A 371 -9.47 -5.36 19.35
CA PHE A 371 -8.20 -6.06 19.57
C PHE A 371 -7.64 -5.79 20.96
N LEU A 372 -6.82 -6.73 21.41
CA LEU A 372 -6.03 -6.64 22.62
C LEU A 372 -4.64 -7.21 22.33
N GLU A 373 -3.60 -6.46 22.68
CA GLU A 373 -2.20 -6.88 22.63
C GLU A 373 -1.54 -6.56 23.97
N ASP A 374 -0.75 -7.50 24.50
CA ASP A 374 -0.02 -7.40 25.76
C ASP A 374 1.48 -7.51 25.51
N ASP A 375 2.21 -6.45 25.87
CA ASP A 375 3.66 -6.37 25.84
C ASP A 375 4.22 -6.72 27.21
N ILE A 376 4.87 -7.89 27.34
CA ILE A 376 5.39 -8.45 28.59
C ILE A 376 6.93 -8.42 28.58
N THR A 377 7.54 -7.56 29.36
CA THR A 377 8.99 -7.54 29.57
C THR A 377 9.42 -8.71 30.47
N LEU A 378 9.89 -9.80 29.85
CA LEU A 378 10.35 -10.99 30.58
C LEU A 378 11.70 -10.75 31.25
N VAL A 379 12.62 -10.06 30.54
CA VAL A 379 13.93 -9.63 31.06
C VAL A 379 14.13 -8.18 30.68
N ASP A 380 14.34 -7.34 31.70
CA ASP A 380 14.46 -5.88 31.50
C ASP A 380 15.44 -5.53 30.38
N ARG A 381 14.95 -4.72 29.41
CA ARG A 381 15.66 -4.26 28.21
C ARG A 381 16.20 -5.36 27.28
N LYS A 382 15.96 -6.65 27.56
CA LYS A 382 16.57 -7.76 26.81
C LYS A 382 15.58 -8.69 26.18
N LEU A 383 14.47 -9.01 26.84
CA LEU A 383 13.54 -10.00 26.33
C LEU A 383 12.11 -9.51 26.49
N LEU A 384 11.45 -9.28 25.35
CA LEU A 384 10.06 -8.84 25.24
C LEU A 384 9.24 -9.95 24.60
N LEU A 385 8.11 -10.27 25.19
CA LEU A 385 7.05 -11.11 24.63
C LEU A 385 5.86 -10.22 24.34
N THR A 386 5.39 -10.20 23.08
CA THR A 386 4.15 -9.56 22.67
C THR A 386 3.17 -10.63 22.27
N ALA A 387 1.96 -10.59 22.82
CA ALA A 387 0.89 -11.53 22.47
C ALA A 387 -0.44 -10.81 22.36
N GLY A 388 -1.18 -11.09 21.31
CA GLY A 388 -2.45 -10.42 21.08
C GLY A 388 -3.36 -11.13 20.11
N SER A 389 -4.58 -10.62 19.99
CA SER A 389 -5.54 -11.09 18.99
C SER A 389 -6.50 -9.97 18.63
N LYS A 390 -6.94 -9.95 17.39
CA LYS A 390 -8.07 -9.16 16.91
C LYS A 390 -9.26 -10.07 16.65
N VAL A 391 -10.41 -9.60 17.08
CA VAL A 391 -11.72 -10.16 16.73
C VAL A 391 -12.35 -9.20 15.72
N LEU A 392 -12.87 -9.73 14.66
CA LEU A 392 -13.56 -8.94 13.64
C LEU A 392 -14.87 -9.60 13.22
N ARG A 393 -15.80 -8.77 12.76
CA ARG A 393 -17.07 -9.20 12.16
C ARG A 393 -17.36 -8.37 10.93
N THR A 394 -17.63 -9.05 9.82
CA THR A 394 -18.07 -8.46 8.55
C THR A 394 -19.47 -8.95 8.18
N ASN A 395 -20.09 -8.35 7.17
CA ASN A 395 -21.31 -8.87 6.54
C ASN A 395 -21.06 -10.16 5.75
N TYR A 396 -19.81 -10.45 5.35
CA TYR A 396 -19.47 -11.62 4.54
C TYR A 396 -19.35 -12.92 5.37
N THR A 397 -18.61 -12.87 6.48
CA THR A 397 -18.07 -14.10 7.10
C THR A 397 -18.34 -14.23 8.60
N GLY A 398 -19.09 -13.30 9.21
CA GLY A 398 -19.37 -13.35 10.65
C GLY A 398 -18.14 -13.03 11.53
N PHE A 399 -17.99 -13.73 12.68
CA PHE A 399 -16.88 -13.50 13.63
C PHE A 399 -15.63 -14.29 13.25
N ASN A 400 -14.49 -13.63 13.26
CA ASN A 400 -13.18 -14.21 12.96
C ASN A 400 -12.12 -13.66 13.90
N PHE A 401 -10.94 -14.33 13.96
CA PHE A 401 -9.87 -14.05 14.92
C PHE A 401 -8.52 -14.02 14.22
N GLU A 402 -7.68 -13.04 14.58
CA GLU A 402 -6.32 -12.86 14.05
C GLU A 402 -5.32 -12.80 15.23
N PRO A 403 -4.93 -13.97 15.79
CA PRO A 403 -3.95 -14.01 16.87
C PRO A 403 -2.52 -13.84 16.37
N SER A 404 -1.65 -13.26 17.23
CA SER A 404 -0.20 -13.23 17.03
C SER A 404 0.58 -13.39 18.32
N VAL A 405 1.78 -13.95 18.21
CA VAL A 405 2.76 -14.03 19.29
C VAL A 405 4.13 -13.66 18.72
N ARG A 406 4.83 -12.74 19.38
CA ARG A 406 6.14 -12.26 18.94
C ARG A 406 7.10 -12.29 20.13
N LEU A 407 8.33 -12.70 19.88
CA LEU A 407 9.40 -12.70 20.86
C LEU A 407 10.59 -11.90 20.33
N MET A 408 11.06 -10.95 21.11
CA MET A 408 12.22 -10.15 20.77
C MET A 408 13.30 -10.28 21.84
N TRP A 409 14.53 -10.57 21.39
CA TRP A 409 15.70 -10.67 22.25
C TRP A 409 16.78 -9.66 21.81
N THR A 410 17.12 -8.73 22.69
CA THR A 410 18.15 -7.70 22.51
C THR A 410 19.29 -7.93 23.50
N PRO A 411 20.28 -8.80 23.20
CA PRO A 411 21.37 -9.09 24.12
C PRO A 411 22.20 -7.86 24.49
N ASN A 412 22.27 -6.89 23.57
CA ASN A 412 22.91 -5.58 23.74
C ASN A 412 22.24 -4.55 22.81
N ASP A 413 22.60 -3.27 22.90
CA ASP A 413 22.00 -2.17 22.14
C ASP A 413 22.32 -2.18 20.63
N LYS A 414 23.14 -3.12 20.15
CA LYS A 414 23.57 -3.27 18.76
C LYS A 414 23.08 -4.53 18.07
N GLN A 415 22.31 -5.36 18.75
CA GLN A 415 21.82 -6.63 18.23
C GLN A 415 20.39 -6.88 18.65
N THR A 416 19.55 -7.26 17.70
CA THR A 416 18.16 -7.68 17.93
C THR A 416 17.90 -8.98 17.17
N PHE A 417 17.38 -9.98 17.87
CA PHE A 417 16.80 -11.19 17.32
C PHE A 417 15.31 -11.18 17.60
N TRP A 418 14.52 -11.61 16.64
CA TRP A 418 13.08 -11.74 16.86
C TRP A 418 12.52 -12.94 16.13
N ALA A 419 11.41 -13.46 16.64
CA ALA A 419 10.60 -14.50 16.02
C ALA A 419 9.13 -14.13 16.19
N ALA A 420 8.31 -14.45 15.18
CA ALA A 420 6.89 -14.16 15.17
C ALA A 420 6.07 -15.31 14.60
N TYR A 421 4.89 -15.52 15.16
CA TYR A 421 3.77 -16.25 14.56
C TYR A 421 2.59 -15.29 14.45
N THR A 422 1.95 -15.26 13.29
CA THR A 422 0.75 -14.44 13.08
C THR A 422 -0.22 -15.19 12.18
N HIS A 423 -1.50 -15.21 12.58
CA HIS A 423 -2.60 -15.62 11.72
C HIS A 423 -3.28 -14.37 11.17
N ALA A 424 -3.45 -14.29 9.85
CA ALA A 424 -4.06 -13.15 9.16
C ALA A 424 -5.08 -13.61 8.12
N LEU A 425 -6.05 -12.75 7.84
CA LEU A 425 -7.22 -13.05 7.03
C LEU A 425 -7.42 -12.01 5.93
N ARG A 426 -7.82 -12.45 4.72
CA ARG A 426 -8.40 -11.59 3.68
C ARG A 426 -9.92 -11.79 3.63
N THR A 427 -10.64 -10.70 3.71
CA THR A 427 -12.11 -10.73 3.55
C THR A 427 -12.51 -10.85 2.07
N PRO A 428 -13.66 -11.47 1.77
CA PRO A 428 -14.27 -11.38 0.45
C PRO A 428 -14.45 -9.93 -0.02
N SER A 429 -14.57 -9.76 -1.33
CA SER A 429 -14.87 -8.49 -2.00
C SER A 429 -16.26 -8.51 -2.61
N ASP A 430 -16.78 -7.32 -2.96
CA ASP A 430 -18.06 -7.19 -3.67
C ASP A 430 -18.03 -7.97 -4.98
N ALA A 431 -16.91 -7.94 -5.71
CA ALA A 431 -16.76 -8.65 -6.97
C ALA A 431 -16.83 -10.18 -6.82
N GLU A 432 -16.30 -10.74 -5.73
CA GLU A 432 -16.33 -12.18 -5.48
C GLU A 432 -17.73 -12.67 -5.13
N GLU A 433 -18.55 -11.81 -4.52
CA GLU A 433 -19.88 -12.17 -4.08
C GLU A 433 -21.03 -11.76 -5.01
N ASP A 434 -20.92 -10.64 -5.73
CA ASP A 434 -22.05 -9.98 -6.37
C ASP A 434 -21.92 -9.85 -7.89
N PHE A 435 -20.75 -10.14 -8.47
CA PHE A 435 -20.52 -9.77 -9.86
C PHE A 435 -20.78 -10.91 -10.84
N ASN A 436 -21.37 -10.56 -11.97
CA ASN A 436 -21.50 -11.40 -13.16
C ASN A 436 -20.61 -10.81 -14.25
N LEU A 437 -19.72 -11.63 -14.81
CA LEU A 437 -18.92 -11.25 -15.96
C LEU A 437 -19.07 -12.32 -17.04
N SER A 438 -19.54 -11.91 -18.23
CA SER A 438 -19.56 -12.79 -19.41
C SER A 438 -18.43 -12.39 -20.34
N SER A 439 -17.57 -13.34 -20.67
CA SER A 439 -16.43 -13.16 -21.57
C SER A 439 -16.53 -14.11 -22.74
N PHE A 440 -16.36 -13.60 -23.97
CA PHE A 440 -16.20 -14.41 -25.14
C PHE A 440 -14.87 -15.13 -25.12
N ILE A 441 -14.87 -16.45 -25.28
CA ILE A 441 -13.65 -17.27 -25.17
C ILE A 441 -13.30 -17.96 -26.48
N GLY A 442 -14.22 -17.98 -27.46
CA GLY A 442 -13.93 -18.58 -28.75
C GLY A 442 -15.16 -18.95 -29.57
N THR A 443 -14.90 -19.66 -30.64
CA THR A 443 -15.94 -20.23 -31.51
C THR A 443 -15.68 -21.73 -31.65
N ALA A 444 -16.68 -22.53 -31.29
CA ALA A 444 -16.60 -23.97 -31.41
C ALA A 444 -16.42 -24.41 -32.88
N PRO A 445 -15.96 -25.63 -33.17
CA PRO A 445 -15.77 -26.14 -34.54
C PRO A 445 -17.04 -26.15 -35.40
N ASN A 446 -18.24 -26.17 -34.79
CA ASN A 446 -19.54 -26.11 -35.46
C ASN A 446 -20.01 -24.66 -35.71
N GLY A 447 -19.19 -23.64 -35.40
CA GLY A 447 -19.50 -22.22 -35.61
C GLY A 447 -20.30 -21.56 -34.49
N VAL A 448 -20.63 -22.28 -33.40
CA VAL A 448 -21.35 -21.73 -32.25
C VAL A 448 -20.38 -20.97 -31.37
N GLN A 449 -20.77 -19.78 -30.91
CA GLN A 449 -19.97 -18.93 -30.06
C GLN A 449 -19.89 -19.52 -28.65
N GLU A 450 -18.73 -19.34 -27.98
CA GLU A 450 -18.44 -19.86 -26.64
C GLU A 450 -18.18 -18.68 -25.69
N PHE A 451 -18.90 -18.69 -24.56
CA PHE A 451 -18.74 -17.69 -23.49
C PHE A 451 -18.45 -18.37 -22.17
N ALA A 452 -17.57 -17.78 -21.38
CA ALA A 452 -17.44 -18.07 -19.96
C ALA A 452 -18.24 -17.01 -19.18
N ARG A 453 -19.07 -17.42 -18.23
CA ARG A 453 -19.76 -16.51 -17.32
C ARG A 453 -19.40 -16.80 -15.90
N PHE A 454 -18.69 -15.86 -15.29
CA PHE A 454 -18.46 -15.82 -13.85
C PHE A 454 -19.73 -15.33 -13.16
N SER A 455 -20.19 -16.09 -12.19
CA SER A 455 -21.40 -15.82 -11.42
C SER A 455 -21.05 -15.57 -9.96
N PRO A 456 -21.87 -14.82 -9.21
CA PRO A 456 -21.69 -14.55 -7.79
C PRO A 456 -21.43 -15.81 -6.98
N ASN A 457 -20.59 -15.70 -5.94
CA ASN A 457 -20.41 -16.75 -4.94
C ASN A 457 -20.65 -16.23 -3.52
N PRO A 458 -21.89 -16.21 -3.03
CA PRO A 458 -22.19 -15.78 -1.66
C PRO A 458 -21.60 -16.70 -0.58
N GLN A 459 -20.94 -17.78 -0.95
CA GLN A 459 -20.22 -18.69 -0.04
C GLN A 459 -18.71 -18.57 -0.16
N PHE A 460 -18.22 -17.50 -0.81
CA PHE A 460 -16.79 -17.24 -0.89
C PHE A 460 -16.22 -17.05 0.51
N ALA A 461 -15.20 -17.85 0.84
CA ALA A 461 -14.61 -17.90 2.18
C ALA A 461 -13.50 -16.86 2.36
N LEU A 462 -13.09 -16.66 3.62
CA LEU A 462 -11.87 -15.92 3.95
C LEU A 462 -10.64 -16.66 3.41
N GLU A 463 -9.72 -15.94 2.79
CA GLU A 463 -8.36 -16.47 2.60
C GLU A 463 -7.60 -16.36 3.91
N GLN A 464 -6.78 -17.35 4.22
CA GLN A 464 -6.11 -17.49 5.50
C GLN A 464 -4.62 -17.68 5.33
N LEU A 465 -3.85 -16.99 6.17
CA LEU A 465 -2.40 -17.14 6.28
C LEU A 465 -1.99 -17.47 7.70
N ASN A 466 -1.12 -18.49 7.85
CA ASN A 466 -0.32 -18.73 9.04
C ASN A 466 1.14 -18.42 8.73
N GLY A 467 1.62 -17.29 9.22
CA GLY A 467 2.98 -16.78 8.98
C GLY A 467 3.90 -17.08 10.15
N TYR A 468 5.11 -17.55 9.83
CA TYR A 468 6.20 -17.80 10.77
C TYR A 468 7.43 -17.04 10.28
N GLU A 469 8.00 -16.23 11.15
CA GLU A 469 9.10 -15.34 10.79
C GLU A 469 10.22 -15.38 11.83
N ILE A 470 11.45 -15.22 11.35
CA ILE A 470 12.63 -15.02 12.19
C ILE A 470 13.46 -13.92 11.57
N GLY A 471 13.96 -13.00 12.41
CA GLY A 471 14.82 -11.92 11.92
C GLY A 471 15.96 -11.57 12.85
N TYR A 472 16.92 -10.88 12.26
CA TYR A 472 18.13 -10.42 12.92
C TYR A 472 18.52 -9.04 12.44
N ARG A 473 18.83 -8.14 13.37
CA ARG A 473 19.37 -6.80 13.09
C ARG A 473 20.66 -6.58 13.85
N GLN A 474 21.62 -5.96 13.16
CA GLN A 474 22.88 -5.64 13.78
C GLN A 474 23.44 -4.29 13.30
N LEU A 475 23.92 -3.50 14.26
CA LEU A 475 24.75 -2.33 14.03
C LEU A 475 26.21 -2.70 14.31
N ILE A 476 27.06 -2.65 13.28
CA ILE A 476 28.49 -2.95 13.36
C ILE A 476 29.28 -1.65 13.32
N GLY A 477 29.97 -1.34 14.41
CA GLY A 477 30.61 -0.04 14.55
C GLY A 477 29.58 1.08 14.65
N LYS A 478 29.77 2.15 13.87
CA LYS A 478 28.87 3.32 13.75
C LYS A 478 28.34 3.52 12.35
N ASN A 479 28.82 2.75 11.40
CA ASN A 479 28.68 3.02 9.98
C ASN A 479 28.25 1.83 9.11
N PHE A 480 27.95 0.68 9.72
CA PHE A 480 27.38 -0.47 9.00
C PHE A 480 26.19 -1.04 9.77
N TYR A 481 25.06 -1.17 9.09
CA TYR A 481 23.83 -1.77 9.59
C TYR A 481 23.39 -2.90 8.67
N ILE A 482 22.79 -3.94 9.22
CA ILE A 482 22.21 -5.05 8.47
C ILE A 482 20.89 -5.49 9.09
N ASP A 483 19.88 -5.67 8.27
CA ASP A 483 18.59 -6.29 8.60
C ASP A 483 18.42 -7.56 7.76
N VAL A 484 18.07 -8.65 8.41
CA VAL A 484 17.80 -9.96 7.78
C VAL A 484 16.48 -10.48 8.31
N ALA A 485 15.59 -10.89 7.42
CA ALA A 485 14.35 -11.56 7.75
C ALA A 485 14.18 -12.82 6.90
N THR A 486 13.65 -13.87 7.49
CA THR A 486 13.25 -15.10 6.80
C THR A 486 11.83 -15.45 7.18
N PHE A 487 11.10 -16.07 6.27
CA PHE A 487 9.70 -16.38 6.48
C PHE A 487 9.31 -17.77 5.92
N PHE A 488 8.29 -18.34 6.54
CA PHE A 488 7.50 -19.45 6.04
C PHE A 488 6.02 -19.11 6.24
N ASN A 489 5.31 -18.97 5.14
CA ASN A 489 3.89 -18.62 5.11
C ASN A 489 3.09 -19.81 4.58
N HIS A 490 2.07 -20.24 5.32
CA HIS A 490 1.18 -21.31 4.92
C HIS A 490 -0.23 -20.73 4.65
N TYR A 491 -0.69 -20.90 3.42
CA TYR A 491 -1.94 -20.35 2.91
C TYR A 491 -3.01 -21.44 2.76
N HIS A 492 -4.22 -21.07 3.10
CA HIS A 492 -5.44 -21.86 2.90
C HIS A 492 -6.52 -21.02 2.24
N ASP A 493 -7.40 -21.67 1.52
CA ASP A 493 -8.60 -21.07 0.95
C ASP A 493 -8.30 -19.86 0.05
N LEU A 494 -7.16 -19.89 -0.69
CA LEU A 494 -6.82 -18.83 -1.63
C LEU A 494 -7.78 -18.80 -2.82
N PHE A 495 -7.97 -17.62 -3.37
CA PHE A 495 -8.79 -17.34 -4.54
C PHE A 495 -8.47 -18.28 -5.73
N SER A 496 -9.50 -18.76 -6.38
CA SER A 496 -9.43 -19.53 -7.63
C SER A 496 -10.60 -19.22 -8.54
N GLN A 497 -10.49 -19.63 -9.80
CA GLN A 497 -11.53 -19.50 -10.82
C GLN A 497 -11.83 -20.88 -11.38
N ASP A 498 -13.09 -21.34 -11.22
CA ASP A 498 -13.47 -22.71 -11.51
C ASP A 498 -14.77 -22.83 -12.29
N LEU A 499 -14.95 -23.96 -13.00
CA LEU A 499 -16.23 -24.33 -13.53
C LEU A 499 -17.25 -24.53 -12.40
N ALA A 500 -18.40 -23.86 -12.52
CA ALA A 500 -19.49 -23.94 -11.56
C ALA A 500 -20.53 -25.03 -11.89
N GLY A 501 -20.46 -25.66 -13.07
CA GLY A 501 -21.38 -26.66 -13.51
C GLY A 501 -21.08 -27.20 -14.92
N PRO A 502 -21.97 -28.03 -15.49
CA PRO A 502 -21.81 -28.55 -16.85
C PRO A 502 -21.93 -27.42 -17.88
N ILE A 503 -21.20 -27.56 -18.97
CA ILE A 503 -21.31 -26.71 -20.16
C ILE A 503 -22.64 -26.98 -20.84
N PHE A 504 -23.34 -25.92 -21.24
CA PHE A 504 -24.68 -26.06 -21.92
C PHE A 504 -24.89 -24.99 -23.00
N LEU A 505 -25.95 -25.22 -23.81
CA LEU A 505 -26.42 -24.22 -24.78
C LEU A 505 -27.36 -23.24 -24.08
N GLU A 506 -27.11 -21.97 -24.22
CA GLU A 506 -27.94 -20.89 -23.70
C GLU A 506 -28.54 -20.09 -24.87
N SER A 507 -29.82 -19.71 -24.75
CA SER A 507 -30.56 -18.89 -25.74
C SER A 507 -31.14 -17.60 -25.12
N THR A 508 -31.14 -17.49 -23.79
CA THR A 508 -31.64 -16.33 -23.04
C THR A 508 -30.70 -16.02 -21.91
N LEU A 509 -30.41 -14.75 -21.65
CA LEU A 509 -29.53 -14.33 -20.56
C LEU A 509 -30.30 -14.24 -19.24
N PRO A 510 -29.65 -14.52 -18.08
CA PRO A 510 -30.29 -14.42 -16.77
C PRO A 510 -30.47 -12.96 -16.29
N PHE A 511 -30.05 -11.98 -17.07
CA PHE A 511 -30.17 -10.55 -16.81
C PHE A 511 -30.75 -9.82 -18.03
N PRO A 512 -31.38 -8.66 -17.84
CA PRO A 512 -31.98 -7.90 -18.93
C PRO A 512 -30.94 -7.45 -19.97
N VAL A 513 -31.25 -7.65 -21.25
CA VAL A 513 -30.43 -7.15 -22.37
C VAL A 513 -31.35 -6.50 -23.40
N PRO A 514 -30.87 -5.50 -24.17
CA PRO A 514 -31.68 -4.86 -25.22
C PRO A 514 -32.09 -5.79 -26.35
N VAL A 515 -31.26 -6.79 -26.65
CA VAL A 515 -31.46 -7.79 -27.68
C VAL A 515 -30.98 -9.13 -27.16
N GLU A 516 -31.85 -10.15 -27.21
CA GLU A 516 -31.47 -11.52 -26.86
C GLU A 516 -30.37 -12.02 -27.80
N PRO A 517 -29.32 -12.66 -27.27
CA PRO A 517 -28.24 -13.18 -28.08
C PRO A 517 -28.66 -14.40 -28.89
N PRO A 518 -27.96 -14.69 -30.01
CA PRO A 518 -28.08 -15.99 -30.65
C PRO A 518 -27.68 -17.11 -29.69
N VAL A 519 -28.19 -18.33 -29.95
CA VAL A 519 -27.80 -19.53 -29.17
C VAL A 519 -26.29 -19.69 -29.13
N HIS A 520 -25.74 -19.82 -27.95
CA HIS A 520 -24.30 -19.93 -27.71
C HIS A 520 -23.99 -21.01 -26.66
N ILE A 521 -22.75 -21.44 -26.61
CA ILE A 521 -22.26 -22.36 -25.61
C ILE A 521 -21.86 -21.54 -24.40
N LEU A 522 -22.38 -21.89 -23.22
CA LEU A 522 -22.01 -21.27 -21.96
C LEU A 522 -21.18 -22.23 -21.10
N LEU A 523 -20.00 -21.72 -20.64
CA LEU A 523 -19.18 -22.30 -19.60
C LEU A 523 -19.51 -21.55 -18.31
N PRO A 524 -20.32 -22.12 -17.39
CA PRO A 524 -20.58 -21.47 -16.11
C PRO A 524 -19.34 -21.52 -15.24
N ALA A 525 -18.91 -20.36 -14.78
CA ALA A 525 -17.72 -20.15 -13.95
C ALA A 525 -18.09 -19.52 -12.60
N GLN A 526 -17.25 -19.70 -11.60
CA GLN A 526 -17.41 -19.10 -10.30
C GLN A 526 -16.05 -18.84 -9.63
N PHE A 527 -15.97 -17.78 -8.85
CA PHE A 527 -14.85 -17.58 -7.93
C PHE A 527 -14.98 -18.55 -6.75
N ARG A 528 -13.86 -19.18 -6.38
CA ARG A 528 -13.77 -20.16 -5.30
C ARG A 528 -12.52 -19.99 -4.48
N ASN A 529 -12.36 -20.79 -3.44
CA ASN A 529 -11.23 -20.82 -2.50
C ASN A 529 -10.48 -22.16 -2.60
N ASP A 530 -10.15 -22.62 -3.80
CA ASP A 530 -9.62 -23.98 -4.01
C ASP A 530 -8.08 -24.03 -4.10
N LEU A 531 -7.37 -22.86 -4.01
CA LEU A 531 -5.90 -22.83 -3.95
C LEU A 531 -5.39 -22.85 -2.51
N TYR A 532 -4.27 -23.53 -2.31
CA TYR A 532 -3.57 -23.60 -1.02
C TYR A 532 -2.08 -23.89 -1.23
N GLY A 533 -1.27 -23.65 -0.21
CA GLY A 533 0.15 -23.95 -0.30
C GLY A 533 1.01 -23.10 0.61
N PHE A 534 2.26 -22.86 0.23
CA PHE A 534 3.18 -22.11 1.07
C PHE A 534 4.13 -21.24 0.26
N THR A 535 4.60 -20.16 0.89
CA THR A 535 5.75 -19.38 0.43
C THR A 535 6.87 -19.45 1.47
N THR A 536 8.11 -19.48 0.99
CA THR A 536 9.31 -19.40 1.80
C THR A 536 10.28 -18.42 1.18
N GLY A 537 11.06 -17.77 2.01
CA GLY A 537 12.04 -16.84 1.46
C GLY A 537 12.83 -16.10 2.51
N GLY A 538 13.56 -15.12 2.06
CA GLY A 538 14.35 -14.27 2.92
C GLY A 538 14.75 -12.97 2.26
N GLU A 539 14.96 -11.98 3.08
CA GLU A 539 15.38 -10.64 2.68
C GLU A 539 16.61 -10.23 3.49
N ILE A 540 17.53 -9.55 2.83
CA ILE A 540 18.70 -8.96 3.45
C ILE A 540 18.87 -7.52 2.97
N ALA A 541 19.06 -6.58 3.89
CA ALA A 541 19.19 -5.17 3.62
C ALA A 541 20.37 -4.55 4.41
N PRO A 542 21.59 -4.57 3.86
CA PRO A 542 22.72 -3.86 4.42
C PRO A 542 22.71 -2.37 4.05
N GLU A 543 23.13 -1.53 5.01
CA GLU A 543 23.46 -0.13 4.79
C GLU A 543 24.86 0.15 5.31
N TRP A 544 25.68 0.85 4.50
CA TRP A 544 27.04 1.21 4.84
C TRP A 544 27.34 2.67 4.53
N ARG A 545 27.90 3.37 5.51
CA ARG A 545 28.37 4.77 5.40
C ARG A 545 29.87 4.83 5.61
N PRO A 546 30.67 4.50 4.58
CA PRO A 546 32.14 4.48 4.72
C PRO A 546 32.72 5.87 4.98
N LYS A 547 32.01 6.92 4.56
CA LYS A 547 32.34 8.34 4.70
C LYS A 547 31.04 9.14 4.84
N ASP A 548 31.12 10.33 5.44
CA ASP A 548 29.96 11.21 5.62
C ASP A 548 29.29 11.66 4.32
N PHE A 549 30.06 11.69 3.23
CA PHE A 549 29.56 12.08 1.90
C PHE A 549 29.03 10.90 1.08
N LEU A 550 29.13 9.67 1.56
CA LEU A 550 28.77 8.45 0.81
C LEU A 550 27.92 7.51 1.66
N ARG A 551 26.72 7.24 1.19
CA ARG A 551 25.83 6.20 1.72
C ARG A 551 25.59 5.14 0.65
N LEU A 552 25.79 3.89 1.01
CA LEU A 552 25.55 2.71 0.19
C LEU A 552 24.48 1.86 0.85
N ARG A 553 23.45 1.52 0.10
CA ARG A 553 22.41 0.57 0.50
C ARG A 553 22.31 -0.53 -0.55
N ALA A 554 21.99 -1.72 -0.12
CA ALA A 554 21.63 -2.80 -1.02
C ALA A 554 20.48 -3.58 -0.39
N SER A 555 19.73 -4.26 -1.23
CA SER A 555 18.76 -5.26 -0.78
C SER A 555 18.76 -6.45 -1.73
N TYR A 556 18.50 -7.60 -1.16
CA TYR A 556 18.24 -8.82 -1.92
C TYR A 556 17.05 -9.53 -1.30
N SER A 557 16.11 -9.94 -2.14
CA SER A 557 14.95 -10.71 -1.76
C SER A 557 14.87 -11.99 -2.56
N TYR A 558 14.59 -13.09 -1.88
CA TYR A 558 14.36 -14.40 -2.45
C TYR A 558 12.97 -14.89 -2.06
N LEU A 559 12.19 -15.31 -3.04
CA LEU A 559 10.87 -15.90 -2.88
C LEU A 559 10.81 -17.28 -3.55
N ASN A 560 10.36 -18.27 -2.81
CA ASN A 560 9.95 -19.56 -3.35
C ASN A 560 8.50 -19.82 -2.97
N MET A 561 7.66 -20.02 -3.99
CA MET A 561 6.23 -20.23 -3.85
C MET A 561 5.88 -21.64 -4.36
N ASN A 562 5.08 -22.38 -3.59
CA ASN A 562 4.59 -23.70 -3.95
C ASN A 562 3.10 -23.78 -3.62
N LEU A 563 2.29 -23.73 -4.67
CA LEU A 563 0.84 -23.77 -4.56
C LEU A 563 0.30 -25.07 -5.17
N SER A 564 -0.84 -25.47 -4.68
CA SER A 564 -1.63 -26.62 -5.14
C SER A 564 -3.08 -26.23 -5.24
N LYS A 565 -3.86 -26.99 -5.99
CA LYS A 565 -5.28 -26.78 -6.15
C LYS A 565 -6.07 -28.01 -5.72
N ALA A 566 -7.19 -27.81 -5.06
CA ALA A 566 -8.17 -28.85 -4.80
C ALA A 566 -8.72 -29.43 -6.11
N PRO A 567 -9.15 -30.70 -6.14
CA PRO A 567 -9.69 -31.31 -7.35
C PRO A 567 -10.86 -30.51 -7.94
N GLY A 568 -10.77 -30.10 -9.20
CA GLY A 568 -11.74 -29.29 -9.92
C GLY A 568 -11.21 -28.93 -11.31
N THR A 569 -12.01 -28.21 -12.09
CA THR A 569 -11.61 -27.72 -13.42
C THR A 569 -11.28 -26.24 -13.35
N ALA A 570 -10.01 -25.88 -13.42
CA ALA A 570 -9.56 -24.49 -13.49
C ALA A 570 -9.96 -23.85 -14.82
N LEU A 571 -10.46 -22.61 -14.74
CA LEU A 571 -10.76 -21.78 -15.92
C LEU A 571 -9.81 -20.60 -16.09
N GLY A 572 -9.18 -20.15 -15.03
CA GLY A 572 -8.34 -18.96 -15.03
C GLY A 572 -7.11 -19.15 -14.14
N GLU A 573 -7.10 -18.63 -12.91
CA GLU A 573 -5.97 -18.72 -12.02
C GLU A 573 -5.64 -20.18 -11.64
N THR A 574 -4.45 -20.62 -12.05
CA THR A 574 -3.88 -21.93 -11.72
C THR A 574 -2.71 -21.74 -10.74
N PRO A 575 -2.29 -22.78 -10.01
CA PRO A 575 -1.09 -22.71 -9.21
C PRO A 575 0.13 -22.16 -9.97
N GLU A 576 0.33 -22.61 -11.20
CA GLU A 576 1.45 -22.22 -12.05
C GLU A 576 1.36 -20.74 -12.48
N SER A 577 0.15 -20.21 -12.77
CA SER A 577 -0.04 -18.82 -13.15
C SER A 577 0.25 -17.89 -11.96
N VAL A 578 -0.25 -18.23 -10.77
CA VAL A 578 0.01 -17.44 -9.57
C VAL A 578 1.48 -17.46 -9.19
N VAL A 579 2.11 -18.64 -9.16
CA VAL A 579 3.54 -18.81 -8.88
C VAL A 579 4.41 -18.07 -9.91
N GLY A 580 3.99 -18.12 -11.18
CA GLY A 580 4.73 -17.48 -12.28
C GLY A 580 4.52 -15.97 -12.39
N SER A 581 3.62 -15.38 -11.60
CA SER A 581 3.36 -13.93 -11.59
C SER A 581 4.21 -13.15 -10.58
N SER A 582 5.07 -13.83 -9.80
CA SER A 582 5.93 -13.18 -8.81
C SER A 582 7.41 -13.49 -9.06
N PRO A 583 8.32 -12.50 -8.97
CA PRO A 583 9.73 -12.69 -9.19
C PRO A 583 10.37 -13.51 -8.05
N ARG A 584 11.24 -14.45 -8.41
CA ARG A 584 12.00 -15.22 -7.42
C ARG A 584 13.15 -14.46 -6.78
N HIS A 585 13.75 -13.54 -7.54
CA HIS A 585 14.94 -12.80 -7.13
C HIS A 585 14.74 -11.33 -7.47
N GLU A 586 14.95 -10.48 -6.48
CA GLU A 586 15.03 -9.04 -6.65
C GLU A 586 16.30 -8.51 -5.97
N VAL A 587 16.98 -7.60 -6.64
CA VAL A 587 18.16 -6.91 -6.12
C VAL A 587 17.98 -5.42 -6.33
N THR A 588 18.21 -4.63 -5.29
CA THR A 588 18.34 -3.18 -5.39
C THR A 588 19.68 -2.75 -4.79
N ALA A 589 20.37 -1.85 -5.45
CA ALA A 589 21.60 -1.25 -4.93
C ALA A 589 21.56 0.27 -5.14
N GLU A 590 21.81 1.02 -4.09
CA GLU A 590 21.73 2.46 -4.08
C GLU A 590 23.05 3.08 -3.60
N SER A 591 23.47 4.12 -4.28
CA SER A 591 24.66 4.91 -3.91
C SER A 591 24.29 6.39 -3.89
N SER A 592 24.35 6.99 -2.72
CA SER A 592 24.03 8.41 -2.52
C SER A 592 25.29 9.19 -2.16
N PHE A 593 25.61 10.20 -2.97
CA PHE A 593 26.79 11.05 -2.82
C PHE A 593 26.39 12.48 -2.46
N ASP A 594 26.91 13.00 -1.38
CA ASP A 594 26.94 14.43 -1.06
C ASP A 594 28.27 15.03 -1.51
N ILE A 595 28.44 15.23 -2.83
CA ILE A 595 29.68 15.69 -3.46
C ILE A 595 30.13 17.02 -2.84
N SER A 596 29.16 17.87 -2.49
CA SER A 596 29.36 19.09 -1.74
C SER A 596 28.06 19.49 -1.02
N LYS A 597 28.09 20.54 -0.19
CA LYS A 597 26.88 21.12 0.41
C LYS A 597 25.85 21.62 -0.62
N LYS A 598 26.24 21.72 -1.88
CA LYS A 598 25.40 22.22 -2.98
C LYS A 598 25.12 21.19 -4.07
N LEU A 599 25.85 20.09 -4.13
CA LEU A 599 25.76 19.13 -5.22
C LEU A 599 25.58 17.73 -4.67
N GLN A 600 24.52 17.06 -5.08
CA GLN A 600 24.19 15.67 -4.74
C GLN A 600 24.11 14.86 -6.03
N ALA A 601 24.51 13.59 -5.96
CA ALA A 601 24.32 12.61 -7.03
C ALA A 601 23.85 11.28 -6.42
N ASP A 602 22.87 10.66 -7.02
CA ASP A 602 22.26 9.41 -6.58
C ASP A 602 22.20 8.43 -7.74
N LEU A 603 22.53 7.18 -7.48
CA LEU A 603 22.51 6.08 -8.44
C LEU A 603 21.71 4.94 -7.83
N ILE A 604 20.76 4.39 -8.57
CA ILE A 604 19.99 3.21 -8.18
C ILE A 604 20.09 2.17 -9.26
N TYR A 605 20.44 0.95 -8.90
CA TYR A 605 20.41 -0.24 -9.76
C TYR A 605 19.33 -1.17 -9.27
N ARG A 606 18.54 -1.75 -10.19
CA ARG A 606 17.56 -2.79 -9.89
C ARG A 606 17.71 -3.97 -10.85
N TYR A 607 17.52 -5.17 -10.32
CA TYR A 607 17.34 -6.40 -11.07
C TYR A 607 16.10 -7.13 -10.55
N VAL A 608 15.26 -7.58 -11.47
CA VAL A 608 14.07 -8.38 -11.20
C VAL A 608 14.10 -9.61 -12.09
N SER A 609 13.92 -10.80 -11.52
CA SER A 609 13.86 -12.05 -12.29
C SER A 609 12.58 -12.15 -13.12
N ALA A 610 12.59 -12.99 -14.15
CA ALA A 610 11.46 -13.17 -15.04
C ALA A 610 10.17 -13.60 -14.32
N LEU A 611 9.03 -13.18 -14.87
CA LEU A 611 7.69 -13.63 -14.52
C LEU A 611 7.21 -14.63 -15.58
N PRO A 612 7.36 -15.95 -15.36
CA PRO A 612 7.06 -16.96 -16.41
C PRO A 612 5.59 -16.96 -16.84
N ALA A 613 4.66 -16.75 -15.94
CA ALA A 613 3.21 -16.73 -16.26
C ALA A 613 2.81 -15.47 -17.03
N GLY A 614 3.41 -14.33 -16.73
CA GLY A 614 3.14 -13.07 -17.41
C GLY A 614 3.97 -12.83 -18.66
N SER A 615 4.83 -13.78 -19.07
CA SER A 615 5.78 -13.61 -20.19
C SER A 615 6.68 -12.37 -20.09
N ALA A 616 6.86 -11.81 -18.88
CA ALA A 616 7.76 -10.70 -18.62
C ALA A 616 9.19 -11.24 -18.42
N PRO A 617 10.16 -10.88 -19.26
CA PRO A 617 11.54 -11.33 -19.13
C PRO A 617 12.20 -10.71 -17.90
N ALA A 618 13.28 -11.33 -17.40
CA ALA A 618 14.13 -10.69 -16.40
C ALA A 618 14.71 -9.40 -16.94
N TYR A 619 14.78 -8.37 -16.11
CA TYR A 619 15.33 -7.08 -16.50
C TYR A 619 16.30 -6.51 -15.46
N SER A 620 17.19 -5.66 -15.94
CA SER A 620 18.01 -4.79 -15.11
C SER A 620 17.83 -3.36 -15.55
N THR A 621 17.67 -2.46 -14.60
CA THR A 621 17.55 -1.03 -14.89
C THR A 621 18.36 -0.19 -13.91
N GLY A 622 18.58 1.06 -14.25
CA GLY A 622 19.29 2.00 -13.41
C GLY A 622 18.73 3.39 -13.52
N ASP A 623 18.70 4.07 -12.37
CA ASP A 623 18.24 5.44 -12.27
C ASP A 623 19.37 6.32 -11.76
N VAL A 624 19.38 7.58 -12.19
CA VAL A 624 20.37 8.58 -11.82
C VAL A 624 19.65 9.88 -11.48
N ARG A 625 20.00 10.49 -10.35
CA ARG A 625 19.57 11.86 -10.05
C ARG A 625 20.76 12.72 -9.71
N ILE A 626 20.81 13.93 -10.26
CA ILE A 626 21.78 14.97 -9.93
C ILE A 626 21.01 16.20 -9.49
N ALA A 627 21.32 16.72 -8.31
CA ALA A 627 20.70 17.91 -7.76
C ALA A 627 21.71 18.97 -7.39
N TRP A 628 21.46 20.19 -7.82
CA TRP A 628 22.32 21.35 -7.57
C TRP A 628 21.56 22.48 -6.87
N ARG A 629 21.92 22.71 -5.60
CA ARG A 629 21.41 23.83 -4.79
C ARG A 629 22.28 25.08 -5.05
N PHE A 630 21.99 25.79 -6.13
CA PHE A 630 22.76 26.97 -6.51
C PHE A 630 22.44 28.20 -5.65
N HIS A 631 21.29 28.23 -4.97
CA HIS A 631 20.89 29.21 -3.96
C HIS A 631 20.36 28.49 -2.71
N PRO A 632 20.45 29.05 -1.50
CA PRO A 632 19.93 28.40 -0.29
C PRO A 632 18.46 27.97 -0.38
N GLU A 633 17.65 28.66 -1.15
CA GLU A 633 16.21 28.40 -1.33
C GLU A 633 15.88 27.69 -2.67
N LEU A 634 16.84 27.57 -3.60
CA LEU A 634 16.61 27.04 -4.94
C LEU A 634 17.47 25.82 -5.23
N GLU A 635 16.80 24.76 -5.64
CA GLU A 635 17.43 23.50 -6.06
C GLU A 635 16.95 23.16 -7.49
N PHE A 636 17.91 22.97 -8.40
CA PHE A 636 17.66 22.42 -9.72
C PHE A 636 18.07 20.94 -9.70
N SER A 637 17.25 20.04 -10.27
CA SER A 637 17.60 18.64 -10.40
C SER A 637 17.24 18.07 -11.77
N VAL A 638 17.99 17.06 -12.17
CA VAL A 638 17.71 16.22 -13.34
C VAL A 638 17.69 14.77 -12.86
N ALA A 639 16.64 14.05 -13.21
CA ALA A 639 16.50 12.63 -12.97
C ALA A 639 16.33 11.88 -14.28
N GLY A 640 17.02 10.75 -14.39
CA GLY A 640 16.86 9.79 -15.48
C GLY A 640 16.47 8.44 -14.88
N GLN A 641 15.47 7.81 -15.41
CA GLN A 641 14.92 6.54 -14.93
C GLN A 641 14.96 5.50 -16.04
N ASN A 642 15.13 4.23 -15.67
CA ASN A 642 15.15 3.09 -16.59
C ASN A 642 16.21 3.21 -17.70
N LEU A 643 17.41 3.72 -17.37
CA LEU A 643 18.41 4.19 -18.33
C LEU A 643 19.11 3.08 -19.13
N PHE A 644 19.12 1.81 -18.64
CA PHE A 644 19.91 0.75 -19.25
C PHE A 644 19.31 0.20 -20.55
N GLN A 645 18.00 0.30 -20.70
CA GLN A 645 17.27 -0.18 -21.88
C GLN A 645 16.40 0.93 -22.44
N HIS A 646 16.04 0.85 -23.72
CA HIS A 646 15.11 1.80 -24.31
C HIS A 646 13.71 1.63 -23.72
N TYR A 647 13.31 0.37 -23.53
CA TYR A 647 12.10 -0.06 -22.83
C TYR A 647 12.29 -1.47 -22.26
N HIS A 648 11.48 -1.86 -21.29
CA HIS A 648 11.38 -3.21 -20.75
C HIS A 648 9.96 -3.49 -20.28
N VAL A 649 9.57 -4.77 -20.27
CA VAL A 649 8.26 -5.20 -19.78
C VAL A 649 8.39 -5.60 -18.32
N GLU A 650 7.52 -5.09 -17.47
CA GLU A 650 7.47 -5.42 -16.03
C GLU A 650 6.28 -6.35 -15.70
N TYR A 651 5.18 -6.22 -16.44
CA TYR A 651 3.94 -6.96 -16.23
C TYR A 651 3.28 -7.24 -17.59
N ALA A 652 2.85 -8.48 -17.83
CA ALA A 652 2.37 -8.87 -19.16
C ALA A 652 0.97 -9.51 -19.16
N ALA A 653 0.25 -9.44 -18.04
CA ALA A 653 -1.01 -10.18 -17.86
C ALA A 653 -2.29 -9.32 -18.02
N ASP A 654 -2.20 -8.09 -18.52
CA ASP A 654 -3.39 -7.25 -18.75
C ASP A 654 -4.05 -7.58 -20.09
N PRO A 655 -5.40 -7.53 -20.20
CA PRO A 655 -6.13 -7.80 -21.46
C PRO A 655 -5.74 -6.96 -22.68
N GLY A 656 -5.17 -5.75 -22.46
CA GLY A 656 -4.65 -4.87 -23.53
C GLY A 656 -3.32 -5.32 -24.14
N GLY A 657 -2.71 -6.40 -23.64
CA GLY A 657 -1.39 -6.85 -24.05
C GLY A 657 -0.25 -6.22 -23.22
N PRO A 658 1.00 -6.68 -23.41
CA PRO A 658 2.12 -6.18 -22.63
C PRO A 658 2.46 -4.74 -23.01
N VAL A 659 2.57 -3.89 -21.99
CA VAL A 659 3.07 -2.52 -22.09
C VAL A 659 4.54 -2.51 -21.68
N ALA A 660 5.36 -1.78 -22.38
CA ALA A 660 6.78 -1.69 -22.07
C ALA A 660 7.13 -0.31 -21.51
N ILE A 661 7.72 -0.32 -20.33
CA ILE A 661 8.07 0.89 -19.58
C ILE A 661 9.26 1.58 -20.24
N LEU A 662 9.08 2.83 -20.59
CA LEU A 662 10.06 3.62 -21.29
C LEU A 662 11.18 4.14 -20.38
N ARG A 663 12.32 4.44 -21.01
CA ARG A 663 13.36 5.26 -20.39
C ARG A 663 12.87 6.69 -20.28
N SER A 664 12.96 7.26 -19.09
CA SER A 664 12.48 8.60 -18.81
C SER A 664 13.59 9.54 -18.34
N VAL A 665 13.49 10.82 -18.70
CA VAL A 665 14.35 11.90 -18.19
C VAL A 665 13.48 13.12 -17.96
N TYR A 666 13.60 13.72 -16.78
CA TYR A 666 12.94 14.99 -16.48
C TYR A 666 13.85 15.93 -15.68
N ALA A 667 13.56 17.21 -15.75
CA ALA A 667 14.21 18.24 -14.96
C ALA A 667 13.20 18.96 -14.07
N SER A 668 13.62 19.41 -12.89
CA SER A 668 12.79 20.17 -11.98
C SER A 668 13.52 21.31 -11.30
N LEU A 669 12.76 22.35 -10.97
CA LEU A 669 13.20 23.46 -10.14
C LEU A 669 12.31 23.51 -8.88
N ALA A 670 12.92 23.49 -7.72
CA ALA A 670 12.23 23.61 -6.43
C ALA A 670 12.68 24.87 -5.69
N TRP A 671 11.72 25.58 -5.14
CA TRP A 671 11.91 26.75 -4.27
C TRP A 671 11.29 26.49 -2.90
N ARG A 672 12.06 26.86 -1.85
CA ARG A 672 11.61 26.73 -0.46
C ARG A 672 12.01 27.98 0.31
N THR A 673 11.06 28.61 0.98
CA THR A 673 11.40 29.62 2.00
C THR A 673 11.98 28.95 3.25
N LYS A 674 12.78 29.71 3.99
CA LYS A 674 13.28 29.26 5.29
C LYS A 674 12.18 29.26 6.33
#